data_08d39cbd2013d93c2fb6073d75f46183
#
_entry.id   08d39cbd2013d93c2fb6073d75f46183
#
_cell.length_a   1.000
_cell.length_b   1.000
_cell.length_c   1.000
_cell.angle_alpha   90.00
_cell.angle_beta   90.00
_cell.angle_gamma   90.00
#
_symmetry.space_group_name_H-M   'P 1'
#
loop_
_entity.id
_entity.type
_entity.pdbx_description
1 polymer ?
#
loop_
_entity_poly.entity_id
_entity_poly.type
_entity_poly.pdbx_seq_one_letter_code
_entity_poly.pdbx_strand_id
1 'polypeptide(L)'
;MITSTLEAEPLITLVGPPNSGKTTLFNYLSGKNYKTVNYPGATVEYSISKLQKKYNFEASILDSPGIISLIPNSPDEELSIDSLYSHPRFGIPDLIVVTIDASQLSRHLLLAKQLIDAKFNVVLVLTMTDILNRKGFDISLPDLTNELNCNVVKVDGRTGKGIDELIKVIEKNILNGRLKPRQNPIRQNGNIHFDKLIGYYKEIENIEDKVIFKSNKDANPSDLETANKKLNILNNPQARNNIGIDQTTLKVDKILLHKAWGLVLFFFIMSITFTSIFWLAQPLMELVDSAFGYLAYEATVLLGNNWFGNFIANGVISGTGAVLVFVPQIIILFLILGLLEDTGYLARGAMLIDRPLSKIGLNGRSFVPMLSGFACAIPAIMATRTIPNKRERLLTIFIIPLLSCSARLPVYALFLAFLFPMSKAWIAGLVLAGIYIFSTISATLIASLVNKFNNKIIKEVDNSSFILELPSYRIPKLKVVATNTYHSSMAYVKRAGSVILLLSIVIWFLTYFPDYNPQVNSSSMSQEQAEQLIGSERLSHSFAADLGKFIQPVMSPLGLDWRVGVSLIPTFAAREVFVSSLALIFKVTGDKSTLQTSIIREMRQATIAGTGKKLFTTATIIGLIIYFIFSLQCISTLAISRKETGSWRIPLIQLFVFTAAGYILSFVAVNGLRLIGIN
;
A
#
# COMPACT_ATOMS: atom_id res chain seq x y z
N MET A 1 -6.75 -40.85 43.76
CA MET A 1 -6.00 -40.23 42.63
C MET A 1 -6.90 -39.21 42.01
N ILE A 2 -6.77 -37.96 42.38
CA ILE A 2 -7.46 -36.83 41.78
C ILE A 2 -6.53 -36.36 40.63
N THR A 3 -6.85 -36.73 39.42
CA THR A 3 -6.21 -36.22 38.23
C THR A 3 -6.53 -34.71 38.12
N SER A 4 -5.54 -33.89 38.38
CA SER A 4 -5.55 -32.47 38.07
C SER A 4 -5.73 -32.32 36.55
N THR A 5 -6.94 -32.05 36.11
CA THR A 5 -7.21 -31.52 34.80
C THR A 5 -6.46 -30.18 34.69
N LEU A 6 -5.37 -30.13 33.94
CA LEU A 6 -4.72 -28.90 33.51
C LEU A 6 -5.82 -28.04 32.87
N GLU A 7 -6.23 -26.99 33.57
CA GLU A 7 -7.26 -26.04 33.06
C GLU A 7 -6.71 -25.40 31.80
N ALA A 8 -7.36 -25.67 30.68
CA ALA A 8 -7.01 -25.08 29.40
C ALA A 8 -7.08 -23.54 29.50
N GLU A 9 -6.06 -22.88 29.00
CA GLU A 9 -5.97 -21.40 28.97
C GLU A 9 -7.23 -20.84 28.27
N PRO A 10 -7.97 -19.89 28.88
CA PRO A 10 -9.24 -19.39 28.33
C PRO A 10 -9.05 -18.71 26.99
N LEU A 11 -9.95 -18.95 26.05
CA LEU A 11 -9.96 -18.36 24.72
C LEU A 11 -10.97 -17.21 24.64
N ILE A 12 -10.45 -16.01 24.35
CA ILE A 12 -11.22 -14.79 24.11
C ILE A 12 -11.22 -14.50 22.63
N THR A 13 -12.38 -14.41 21.99
CA THR A 13 -12.49 -14.04 20.59
C THR A 13 -13.03 -12.61 20.44
N LEU A 14 -12.29 -11.76 19.74
CA LEU A 14 -12.74 -10.43 19.37
C LEU A 14 -13.55 -10.49 18.09
N VAL A 15 -14.77 -9.97 18.15
CA VAL A 15 -15.71 -9.96 17.02
C VAL A 15 -16.28 -8.55 16.85
N GLY A 16 -16.67 -8.18 15.65
CA GLY A 16 -17.32 -6.91 15.41
C GLY A 16 -17.31 -6.52 13.94
N PRO A 17 -18.13 -5.55 13.55
CA PRO A 17 -18.16 -5.03 12.20
C PRO A 17 -16.81 -4.47 11.74
N PRO A 18 -16.57 -4.39 10.43
CA PRO A 18 -15.43 -3.66 9.90
C PRO A 18 -15.40 -2.22 10.46
N ASN A 19 -14.22 -1.71 10.76
CA ASN A 19 -13.99 -0.36 11.31
C ASN A 19 -14.55 -0.09 12.73
N SER A 20 -15.05 -1.10 13.43
CA SER A 20 -15.51 -0.95 14.82
C SER A 20 -14.39 -0.76 15.87
N GLY A 21 -13.12 -0.71 15.47
CA GLY A 21 -11.97 -0.57 16.35
C GLY A 21 -11.42 -1.89 16.90
N LYS A 22 -11.90 -3.04 16.43
CA LYS A 22 -11.53 -4.40 16.85
C LYS A 22 -10.02 -4.63 16.85
N THR A 23 -9.34 -4.43 15.70
CA THR A 23 -7.89 -4.63 15.58
C THR A 23 -7.09 -3.64 16.44
N THR A 24 -7.61 -2.43 16.68
CA THR A 24 -6.99 -1.47 17.60
C THR A 24 -7.04 -2.00 19.03
N LEU A 25 -8.18 -2.52 19.44
CA LEU A 25 -8.35 -3.16 20.75
C LEU A 25 -7.42 -4.38 20.90
N PHE A 26 -7.39 -5.26 19.87
CA PHE A 26 -6.49 -6.41 19.82
C PHE A 26 -5.02 -6.02 20.01
N ASN A 27 -4.56 -4.98 19.33
CA ASN A 27 -3.19 -4.48 19.46
C ASN A 27 -2.86 -3.96 20.87
N TYR A 28 -3.84 -3.36 21.57
CA TYR A 28 -3.67 -2.97 22.97
C TYR A 28 -3.58 -4.17 23.90
N LEU A 29 -4.45 -5.16 23.73
CA LEU A 29 -4.50 -6.34 24.56
C LEU A 29 -3.29 -7.26 24.35
N SER A 30 -2.83 -7.41 23.12
CA SER A 30 -1.70 -8.27 22.73
C SER A 30 -0.33 -7.62 22.88
N GLY A 31 -0.24 -6.30 23.03
CA GLY A 31 1.03 -5.56 22.99
C GLY A 31 1.73 -5.58 21.63
N LYS A 32 0.97 -5.78 20.54
CA LYS A 32 1.45 -5.95 19.16
C LYS A 32 2.30 -7.20 18.91
N ASN A 33 2.34 -8.13 19.86
CA ASN A 33 2.99 -9.43 19.75
C ASN A 33 1.96 -10.48 19.36
N TYR A 34 1.74 -10.73 18.06
CA TYR A 34 0.78 -11.71 17.58
C TYR A 34 1.32 -12.54 16.42
N LYS A 35 0.75 -13.71 16.23
CA LYS A 35 0.98 -14.57 15.06
C LYS A 35 -0.28 -14.58 14.21
N THR A 36 -0.11 -14.38 12.90
CA THR A 36 -1.19 -14.60 11.93
C THR A 36 -1.25 -16.10 11.62
N VAL A 37 -2.44 -16.67 11.69
CA VAL A 37 -2.72 -18.09 11.45
C VAL A 37 -3.83 -18.17 10.42
N ASN A 38 -3.65 -19.00 9.39
CA ASN A 38 -4.71 -19.27 8.42
C ASN A 38 -5.68 -20.30 8.97
N TYR A 39 -6.95 -20.15 8.68
CA TYR A 39 -7.95 -21.19 8.92
C TYR A 39 -7.63 -22.41 8.07
N PRO A 40 -7.61 -23.63 8.62
CA PRO A 40 -7.27 -24.83 7.85
C PRO A 40 -8.19 -25.00 6.64
N GLY A 41 -7.59 -24.98 5.43
CA GLY A 41 -8.31 -25.13 4.16
C GLY A 41 -8.97 -23.88 3.58
N ALA A 42 -8.75 -22.70 4.19
CA ALA A 42 -9.34 -21.44 3.73
C ALA A 42 -8.33 -20.30 3.66
N THR A 43 -8.73 -19.21 2.98
CA THR A 43 -7.95 -17.98 2.83
C THR A 43 -8.11 -17.01 4.01
N VAL A 44 -8.95 -17.34 4.99
CA VAL A 44 -9.27 -16.50 6.14
C VAL A 44 -8.12 -16.50 7.14
N GLU A 45 -7.59 -15.32 7.43
CA GLU A 45 -6.48 -15.10 8.36
C GLU A 45 -7.02 -14.65 9.73
N TYR A 46 -6.55 -15.29 10.80
CA TYR A 46 -6.77 -14.89 12.19
C TYR A 46 -5.49 -14.43 12.83
N SER A 47 -5.57 -13.43 13.70
CA SER A 47 -4.45 -13.04 14.53
C SER A 47 -4.63 -13.60 15.93
N ILE A 48 -3.66 -14.35 16.43
CA ILE A 48 -3.68 -14.92 17.78
C ILE A 48 -2.52 -14.40 18.61
N SER A 49 -2.78 -14.09 19.86
CA SER A 49 -1.78 -13.66 20.86
C SER A 49 -2.18 -14.09 22.25
N LYS A 50 -1.23 -14.07 23.16
CA LYS A 50 -1.51 -14.06 24.60
C LYS A 50 -1.81 -12.64 25.07
N LEU A 51 -2.64 -12.52 26.11
CA LEU A 51 -2.84 -11.26 26.81
C LEU A 51 -1.53 -10.77 27.41
N GLN A 52 -1.30 -9.45 27.44
CA GLN A 52 -0.06 -8.91 28.01
C GLN A 52 0.07 -9.26 29.49
N LYS A 53 1.26 -9.66 29.91
CA LYS A 53 1.59 -10.01 31.32
C LYS A 53 1.25 -8.92 32.32
N LYS A 54 1.23 -7.65 31.91
CA LYS A 54 0.88 -6.52 32.78
C LYS A 54 -0.53 -6.59 33.39
N TYR A 55 -1.43 -7.37 32.79
CA TYR A 55 -2.81 -7.50 33.26
C TYR A 55 -3.01 -8.60 34.28
N ASN A 56 -1.96 -9.35 34.65
CA ASN A 56 -1.98 -10.43 35.64
C ASN A 56 -3.06 -11.50 35.43
N PHE A 57 -3.53 -11.65 34.19
CA PHE A 57 -4.53 -12.62 33.79
C PHE A 57 -4.03 -13.34 32.51
N GLU A 58 -3.95 -14.66 32.54
CA GLU A 58 -3.51 -15.47 31.41
C GLU A 58 -4.69 -15.89 30.57
N ALA A 59 -4.73 -15.47 29.31
CA ALA A 59 -5.72 -15.83 28.32
C ALA A 59 -5.16 -15.73 26.90
N SER A 60 -5.65 -16.55 26.00
CA SER A 60 -5.40 -16.45 24.56
C SER A 60 -6.45 -15.55 23.91
N ILE A 61 -6.02 -14.61 23.06
CA ILE A 61 -6.89 -13.67 22.35
C ILE A 61 -6.83 -13.97 20.87
N LEU A 62 -8.00 -14.11 20.24
CA LEU A 62 -8.17 -14.32 18.80
C LEU A 62 -8.85 -13.10 18.18
N ASP A 63 -8.25 -12.48 17.16
CA ASP A 63 -8.87 -11.43 16.34
C ASP A 63 -9.52 -12.10 15.14
N SER A 64 -10.86 -12.13 15.08
CA SER A 64 -11.60 -12.68 13.97
C SER A 64 -11.75 -11.66 12.82
N PRO A 65 -11.93 -12.07 11.57
CA PRO A 65 -12.38 -11.17 10.51
C PRO A 65 -13.64 -10.40 10.90
N GLY A 66 -13.83 -9.21 10.29
CA GLY A 66 -15.02 -8.40 10.57
C GLY A 66 -16.29 -9.07 10.04
N ILE A 67 -17.30 -9.21 10.90
CA ILE A 67 -18.65 -9.70 10.54
C ILE A 67 -19.69 -8.68 11.01
N ILE A 68 -20.77 -8.52 10.23
CA ILE A 68 -21.84 -7.55 10.52
C ILE A 68 -23.03 -8.26 11.18
N SER A 69 -23.25 -9.52 10.86
CA SER A 69 -24.33 -10.35 11.39
C SER A 69 -23.91 -11.82 11.41
N LEU A 70 -24.69 -12.68 12.07
CA LEU A 70 -24.54 -14.15 11.98
C LEU A 70 -25.16 -14.75 10.70
N ILE A 71 -25.60 -13.90 9.76
CA ILE A 71 -26.05 -14.29 8.43
C ILE A 71 -24.89 -14.01 7.47
N PRO A 72 -24.22 -15.02 6.92
CA PRO A 72 -23.08 -14.80 6.05
C PRO A 72 -23.52 -14.20 4.71
N ASN A 73 -22.80 -13.17 4.26
CA ASN A 73 -22.95 -12.59 2.93
C ASN A 73 -21.82 -13.00 1.98
N SER A 74 -20.80 -13.68 2.52
CA SER A 74 -19.65 -14.19 1.77
C SER A 74 -19.15 -15.50 2.38
N PRO A 75 -18.45 -16.37 1.63
CA PRO A 75 -17.81 -17.57 2.16
C PRO A 75 -16.81 -17.29 3.29
N ASP A 76 -16.12 -16.15 3.24
CA ASP A 76 -15.18 -15.75 4.30
C ASP A 76 -15.92 -15.38 5.61
N GLU A 77 -17.09 -14.73 5.50
CA GLU A 77 -17.96 -14.48 6.65
C GLU A 77 -18.54 -15.79 7.20
N GLU A 78 -18.94 -16.72 6.35
CA GLU A 78 -19.43 -18.03 6.75
C GLU A 78 -18.40 -18.79 7.57
N LEU A 79 -17.15 -18.85 7.09
CA LEU A 79 -16.03 -19.46 7.82
C LEU A 79 -15.74 -18.74 9.15
N SER A 80 -15.85 -17.43 9.17
CA SER A 80 -15.66 -16.63 10.39
C SER A 80 -16.75 -16.94 11.41
N ILE A 81 -18.00 -17.06 10.98
CA ILE A 81 -19.14 -17.44 11.80
C ILE A 81 -18.99 -18.89 12.29
N ASP A 82 -18.65 -19.82 11.41
CA ASP A 82 -18.44 -21.24 11.77
C ASP A 82 -17.34 -21.39 12.82
N SER A 83 -16.29 -20.57 12.73
CA SER A 83 -15.22 -20.56 13.72
C SER A 83 -15.66 -20.17 15.14
N LEU A 84 -16.74 -19.40 15.27
CA LEU A 84 -17.30 -19.08 16.59
C LEU A 84 -18.00 -20.29 17.22
N TYR A 85 -18.62 -21.13 16.39
CA TYR A 85 -19.31 -22.35 16.87
C TYR A 85 -18.36 -23.52 17.07
N SER A 86 -17.31 -23.64 16.26
CA SER A 86 -16.32 -24.73 16.38
C SER A 86 -15.07 -24.40 15.59
N HIS A 87 -14.10 -23.71 16.22
CA HIS A 87 -12.81 -23.50 15.56
C HIS A 87 -12.01 -24.81 15.54
N PRO A 88 -11.50 -25.29 14.38
CA PRO A 88 -10.84 -26.61 14.26
C PRO A 88 -9.63 -26.78 15.19
N ARG A 89 -8.96 -25.69 15.55
CA ARG A 89 -7.76 -25.71 16.38
C ARG A 89 -7.99 -25.28 17.83
N PHE A 90 -8.98 -24.41 18.08
CA PHE A 90 -9.14 -23.75 19.39
C PHE A 90 -10.49 -24.07 20.05
N GLY A 91 -11.43 -24.72 19.34
CA GLY A 91 -12.75 -25.03 19.84
C GLY A 91 -13.68 -23.82 19.94
N ILE A 92 -14.62 -23.87 20.87
CA ILE A 92 -15.59 -22.81 21.13
C ILE A 92 -14.95 -21.78 22.06
N PRO A 93 -15.05 -20.44 21.79
CA PRO A 93 -14.52 -19.41 22.67
C PRO A 93 -15.21 -19.41 24.06
N ASP A 94 -14.44 -19.16 25.11
CA ASP A 94 -14.96 -19.02 26.47
C ASP A 94 -15.69 -17.68 26.64
N LEU A 95 -15.24 -16.66 25.91
CA LEU A 95 -15.81 -15.33 25.91
C LEU A 95 -15.70 -14.69 24.51
N ILE A 96 -16.77 -14.06 24.07
CA ILE A 96 -16.75 -13.20 22.88
C ILE A 96 -16.79 -11.73 23.31
N VAL A 97 -15.80 -10.97 22.90
CA VAL A 97 -15.77 -9.52 23.07
C VAL A 97 -16.21 -8.86 21.78
N VAL A 98 -17.40 -8.25 21.80
CA VAL A 98 -18.00 -7.62 20.61
C VAL A 98 -17.68 -6.13 20.62
N THR A 99 -16.96 -5.67 19.61
CA THR A 99 -16.66 -4.23 19.45
C THR A 99 -17.70 -3.55 18.58
N ILE A 100 -18.28 -2.46 19.11
CA ILE A 100 -19.32 -1.67 18.44
C ILE A 100 -18.91 -0.20 18.39
N ASP A 101 -19.04 0.42 17.23
CA ASP A 101 -18.95 1.86 17.06
C ASP A 101 -20.19 2.53 17.66
N ALA A 102 -20.01 3.28 18.74
CA ALA A 102 -21.08 3.98 19.44
C ALA A 102 -21.82 5.00 18.55
N SER A 103 -21.18 5.52 17.52
CA SER A 103 -21.80 6.46 16.59
C SER A 103 -22.71 5.79 15.54
N GLN A 104 -22.69 4.44 15.47
CA GLN A 104 -23.50 3.62 14.56
C GLN A 104 -24.20 2.49 15.35
N LEU A 105 -24.71 2.82 16.53
CA LEU A 105 -25.19 1.85 17.51
C LEU A 105 -26.27 0.93 16.93
N SER A 106 -27.32 1.49 16.30
CA SER A 106 -28.45 0.74 15.74
C SER A 106 -28.00 -0.32 14.71
N ARG A 107 -26.99 -0.01 13.92
CA ARG A 107 -26.48 -0.91 12.90
C ARG A 107 -25.62 -2.04 13.47
N HIS A 108 -24.81 -1.72 14.46
CA HIS A 108 -23.83 -2.65 15.02
C HIS A 108 -24.40 -3.53 16.14
N LEU A 109 -25.51 -3.13 16.79
CA LEU A 109 -26.17 -3.93 17.83
C LEU A 109 -26.73 -5.24 17.32
N LEU A 110 -27.05 -5.35 16.02
CA LEU A 110 -27.60 -6.57 15.42
C LEU A 110 -26.71 -7.78 15.71
N LEU A 111 -25.42 -7.65 15.47
CA LEU A 111 -24.46 -8.72 15.73
C LEU A 111 -24.42 -9.12 17.22
N ALA A 112 -24.36 -8.14 18.12
CA ALA A 112 -24.34 -8.39 19.55
C ALA A 112 -25.61 -9.12 20.01
N LYS A 113 -26.79 -8.68 19.56
CA LYS A 113 -28.06 -9.29 19.89
C LYS A 113 -28.14 -10.74 19.37
N GLN A 114 -27.72 -10.98 18.12
CA GLN A 114 -27.69 -12.33 17.55
C GLN A 114 -26.74 -13.28 18.32
N LEU A 115 -25.57 -12.80 18.79
CA LEU A 115 -24.64 -13.59 19.58
C LEU A 115 -25.19 -13.92 20.97
N ILE A 116 -25.87 -12.95 21.61
CA ILE A 116 -26.53 -13.15 22.89
C ILE A 116 -27.67 -14.18 22.77
N ASP A 117 -28.50 -14.05 21.74
CA ASP A 117 -29.61 -14.98 21.46
C ASP A 117 -29.09 -16.39 21.10
N ALA A 118 -27.92 -16.48 20.47
CA ALA A 118 -27.22 -17.74 20.23
C ALA A 118 -26.56 -18.34 21.49
N LYS A 119 -26.74 -17.71 22.67
CA LYS A 119 -26.25 -18.19 23.99
C LYS A 119 -24.71 -18.17 24.14
N PHE A 120 -24.03 -17.32 23.40
CA PHE A 120 -22.61 -17.04 23.67
C PHE A 120 -22.45 -16.19 24.93
N ASN A 121 -21.33 -16.39 25.64
CA ASN A 121 -20.91 -15.47 26.69
C ASN A 121 -20.33 -14.21 26.02
N VAL A 122 -21.01 -13.06 26.17
CA VAL A 122 -20.70 -11.82 25.44
C VAL A 122 -20.36 -10.70 26.40
N VAL A 123 -19.30 -9.96 26.07
CA VAL A 123 -19.00 -8.64 26.63
C VAL A 123 -19.01 -7.63 25.48
N LEU A 124 -19.79 -6.56 25.65
CA LEU A 124 -19.92 -5.50 24.66
C LEU A 124 -18.90 -4.38 24.94
N VAL A 125 -18.17 -3.99 23.91
CA VAL A 125 -17.22 -2.88 23.98
C VAL A 125 -17.67 -1.76 23.04
N LEU A 126 -18.03 -0.61 23.63
CA LEU A 126 -18.35 0.59 22.89
C LEU A 126 -17.06 1.36 22.59
N THR A 127 -16.80 1.53 21.32
CA THR A 127 -15.69 2.32 20.79
C THR A 127 -16.20 3.64 20.20
N MET A 128 -15.30 4.56 19.88
CA MET A 128 -15.64 5.82 19.18
C MET A 128 -16.72 6.67 19.88
N THR A 129 -16.82 6.58 21.17
CA THR A 129 -17.74 7.39 22.00
C THR A 129 -17.44 8.88 21.89
N ASP A 130 -16.18 9.26 21.61
CA ASP A 130 -15.77 10.64 21.32
C ASP A 130 -16.51 11.25 20.13
N ILE A 131 -16.86 10.44 19.13
CA ILE A 131 -17.63 10.90 17.95
C ILE A 131 -19.07 11.17 18.36
N LEU A 132 -19.67 10.30 19.15
CA LEU A 132 -21.03 10.47 19.64
C LEU A 132 -21.14 11.71 20.57
N ASN A 133 -20.17 11.88 21.45
CA ASN A 133 -20.10 13.02 22.36
C ASN A 133 -19.94 14.36 21.64
N ARG A 134 -19.20 14.40 20.52
CA ARG A 134 -19.10 15.62 19.68
C ARG A 134 -20.42 16.00 19.03
N LYS A 135 -21.30 15.02 18.80
CA LYS A 135 -22.66 15.24 18.29
C LYS A 135 -23.64 15.69 19.39
N GLY A 136 -23.20 15.81 20.63
CA GLY A 136 -23.99 16.18 21.78
C GLY A 136 -24.85 15.03 22.35
N PHE A 137 -24.48 13.78 22.08
CA PHE A 137 -25.17 12.59 22.60
C PHE A 137 -24.20 11.72 23.41
N ASP A 138 -24.74 10.96 24.36
CA ASP A 138 -24.01 9.91 25.08
C ASP A 138 -24.90 8.68 25.27
N ILE A 139 -24.31 7.55 25.68
CA ILE A 139 -24.98 6.27 25.90
C ILE A 139 -24.97 5.93 27.41
N SER A 140 -26.15 5.59 27.93
CA SER A 140 -26.30 5.07 29.26
C SER A 140 -25.84 3.62 29.33
N LEU A 141 -24.69 3.37 29.97
CA LEU A 141 -24.16 2.00 30.13
C LEU A 141 -25.08 1.12 30.97
N PRO A 142 -25.65 1.59 32.10
CA PRO A 142 -26.55 0.78 32.90
C PRO A 142 -27.78 0.33 32.11
N ASP A 143 -28.42 1.26 31.38
CA ASP A 143 -29.62 0.96 30.59
C ASP A 143 -29.29 -0.05 29.47
N LEU A 144 -28.17 0.14 28.78
CA LEU A 144 -27.75 -0.77 27.72
C LEU A 144 -27.39 -2.17 28.27
N THR A 145 -26.76 -2.21 29.45
CA THR A 145 -26.45 -3.49 30.13
C THR A 145 -27.72 -4.23 30.49
N ASN A 146 -28.73 -3.51 30.99
CA ASN A 146 -30.02 -4.11 31.36
C ASN A 146 -30.82 -4.59 30.14
N GLU A 147 -30.89 -3.79 29.07
CA GLU A 147 -31.63 -4.15 27.84
C GLU A 147 -31.00 -5.34 27.10
N LEU A 148 -29.68 -5.44 27.08
CA LEU A 148 -28.98 -6.55 26.43
C LEU A 148 -28.67 -7.73 27.34
N ASN A 149 -28.82 -7.56 28.65
CA ASN A 149 -28.43 -8.55 29.67
C ASN A 149 -26.97 -9.03 29.50
N CYS A 150 -26.07 -8.12 29.16
CA CYS A 150 -24.64 -8.38 29.03
C CYS A 150 -23.81 -7.20 29.55
N ASN A 151 -22.57 -7.47 29.96
CA ASN A 151 -21.68 -6.40 30.44
C ASN A 151 -21.25 -5.50 29.30
N VAL A 152 -21.32 -4.18 29.50
CA VAL A 152 -20.96 -3.15 28.52
C VAL A 152 -19.85 -2.27 29.07
N VAL A 153 -18.79 -2.04 28.31
CA VAL A 153 -17.64 -1.21 28.67
C VAL A 153 -17.35 -0.18 27.59
N LYS A 154 -17.09 1.07 27.95
CA LYS A 154 -16.58 2.10 27.02
C LYS A 154 -15.06 2.01 26.91
N VAL A 155 -14.53 1.89 25.70
CA VAL A 155 -13.08 1.86 25.45
C VAL A 155 -12.72 2.86 24.36
N ASP A 156 -11.78 3.74 24.67
CA ASP A 156 -11.11 4.56 23.65
C ASP A 156 -9.87 3.82 23.12
N GLY A 157 -10.01 3.20 21.97
CA GLY A 157 -8.92 2.47 21.31
C GLY A 157 -7.71 3.34 20.93
N ARG A 158 -7.82 4.67 21.00
CA ARG A 158 -6.72 5.59 20.66
C ARG A 158 -5.87 5.96 21.88
N THR A 159 -6.51 6.11 23.04
CA THR A 159 -5.84 6.51 24.29
C THR A 159 -5.60 5.33 25.22
N GLY A 160 -6.31 4.22 25.01
CA GLY A 160 -6.31 3.07 25.91
C GLY A 160 -7.18 3.25 27.15
N LYS A 161 -7.95 4.35 27.26
CA LYS A 161 -8.86 4.58 28.38
C LYS A 161 -9.97 3.53 28.38
N GLY A 162 -10.25 2.93 29.54
CA GLY A 162 -11.27 1.88 29.71
C GLY A 162 -10.76 0.45 29.51
N ILE A 163 -9.49 0.24 29.13
CA ILE A 163 -8.95 -1.12 28.93
C ILE A 163 -8.81 -1.86 30.24
N ASP A 164 -8.36 -1.20 31.31
CA ASP A 164 -8.21 -1.85 32.61
C ASP A 164 -9.57 -2.28 33.21
N GLU A 165 -10.61 -1.49 32.97
CA GLU A 165 -11.99 -1.86 33.30
C GLU A 165 -12.46 -3.05 32.48
N LEU A 166 -12.20 -3.05 31.19
CA LEU A 166 -12.52 -4.16 30.27
C LEU A 166 -11.86 -5.46 30.75
N ILE A 167 -10.60 -5.44 31.14
CA ILE A 167 -9.89 -6.63 31.65
C ILE A 167 -10.56 -7.19 32.91
N LYS A 168 -10.93 -6.34 33.87
CA LYS A 168 -11.65 -6.77 35.09
C LYS A 168 -13.00 -7.42 34.75
N VAL A 169 -13.71 -6.85 33.76
CA VAL A 169 -15.00 -7.40 33.29
C VAL A 169 -14.78 -8.73 32.57
N ILE A 170 -13.75 -8.86 31.76
CA ILE A 170 -13.38 -10.11 31.05
C ILE A 170 -13.08 -11.21 32.10
N GLU A 171 -12.19 -10.93 33.06
CA GLU A 171 -11.81 -11.87 34.11
C GLU A 171 -13.04 -12.34 34.88
N LYS A 172 -13.89 -11.41 35.36
CA LYS A 172 -15.13 -11.72 36.09
C LYS A 172 -16.09 -12.60 35.27
N ASN A 173 -16.25 -12.32 33.98
CA ASN A 173 -17.13 -13.11 33.08
C ASN A 173 -16.59 -14.51 32.80
N ILE A 174 -15.29 -14.68 32.65
CA ILE A 174 -14.67 -16.00 32.50
C ILE A 174 -14.79 -16.81 33.76
N LEU A 175 -14.50 -16.25 34.93
CA LEU A 175 -14.66 -16.92 36.21
C LEU A 175 -16.12 -17.33 36.43
N ASN A 176 -17.08 -16.45 36.24
CA ASN A 176 -18.51 -16.75 36.36
C ASN A 176 -19.01 -17.76 35.34
N GLY A 177 -18.48 -17.73 34.11
CA GLY A 177 -18.79 -18.70 33.04
C GLY A 177 -18.28 -20.12 33.33
N ARG A 178 -17.17 -20.25 34.06
CA ARG A 178 -16.64 -21.55 34.49
C ARG A 178 -17.43 -22.18 35.64
N LEU A 179 -18.11 -21.37 36.41
CA LEU A 179 -18.98 -21.83 37.53
C LEU A 179 -20.36 -22.32 37.04
N LYS A 180 -20.76 -22.02 35.81
CA LYS A 180 -22.03 -22.46 35.21
C LYS A 180 -21.80 -23.58 34.22
N PRO A 181 -22.73 -24.57 34.10
CA PRO A 181 -22.61 -25.57 33.05
C PRO A 181 -22.57 -24.89 31.69
N ARG A 182 -21.54 -25.24 30.90
CA ARG A 182 -21.28 -24.64 29.58
C ARG A 182 -22.49 -24.99 28.66
N GLN A 183 -23.30 -24.00 28.33
CA GLN A 183 -24.35 -24.16 27.33
C GLN A 183 -23.66 -24.10 25.96
N ASN A 184 -23.85 -25.12 25.14
CA ASN A 184 -23.39 -25.08 23.76
C ASN A 184 -24.16 -23.98 23.00
N PRO A 185 -23.48 -23.10 22.25
CA PRO A 185 -24.17 -22.09 21.50
C PRO A 185 -25.10 -22.71 20.46
N ILE A 186 -26.31 -22.15 20.36
CA ILE A 186 -27.35 -22.61 19.45
C ILE A 186 -27.09 -22.05 18.06
N ARG A 187 -26.74 -22.91 17.11
CA ARG A 187 -26.58 -22.47 15.72
C ARG A 187 -27.96 -22.15 15.14
N GLN A 188 -28.17 -20.90 14.75
CA GLN A 188 -29.36 -20.53 13.99
C GLN A 188 -29.16 -21.01 12.55
N ASN A 189 -30.02 -21.92 12.08
CA ASN A 189 -29.98 -22.44 10.70
C ASN A 189 -30.09 -21.26 9.72
N GLY A 190 -29.25 -21.24 8.65
CA GLY A 190 -28.98 -20.12 7.75
C GLY A 190 -30.17 -19.48 7.01
N ASN A 191 -31.40 -19.97 7.17
CA ASN A 191 -32.62 -19.34 6.67
C ASN A 191 -33.32 -18.58 7.80
N ILE A 192 -32.72 -17.44 8.23
CA ILE A 192 -33.48 -16.51 9.07
C ILE A 192 -34.57 -15.90 8.16
N HIS A 193 -35.84 -16.22 8.43
CA HIS A 193 -36.97 -15.57 7.75
C HIS A 193 -36.85 -14.04 7.86
N PHE A 194 -37.11 -13.33 6.76
CA PHE A 194 -37.05 -11.87 6.66
C PHE A 194 -37.81 -11.18 7.81
N ASP A 195 -38.91 -11.76 8.26
CA ASP A 195 -39.70 -11.29 9.39
C ASP A 195 -38.94 -11.28 10.72
N LYS A 196 -38.08 -12.26 10.97
CA LYS A 196 -37.24 -12.30 12.17
C LYS A 196 -36.16 -11.19 12.14
N LEU A 197 -35.63 -10.88 10.96
CA LEU A 197 -34.69 -9.80 10.79
C LEU A 197 -35.34 -8.44 11.06
N ILE A 198 -36.54 -8.22 10.55
CA ILE A 198 -37.36 -7.02 10.85
C ILE A 198 -37.64 -6.93 12.36
N GLY A 199 -37.91 -8.05 13.02
CA GLY A 199 -38.06 -8.12 14.47
C GLY A 199 -36.84 -7.60 15.22
N TYR A 200 -35.64 -8.04 14.85
CA TYR A 200 -34.39 -7.55 15.42
C TYR A 200 -34.22 -6.04 15.25
N TYR A 201 -34.48 -5.50 14.06
CA TYR A 201 -34.35 -4.07 13.82
C TYR A 201 -35.33 -3.23 14.67
N LYS A 202 -36.57 -3.68 14.84
CA LYS A 202 -37.54 -3.01 15.72
C LYS A 202 -37.11 -3.04 17.18
N GLU A 203 -36.60 -4.18 17.65
CA GLU A 203 -36.09 -4.33 19.02
C GLU A 203 -34.86 -3.43 19.26
N ILE A 204 -33.93 -3.38 18.31
CA ILE A 204 -32.74 -2.53 18.38
C ILE A 204 -33.16 -1.05 18.39
N GLU A 205 -34.12 -0.65 17.60
CA GLU A 205 -34.65 0.73 17.58
C GLU A 205 -35.22 1.10 18.95
N ASN A 206 -35.96 0.21 19.60
CA ASN A 206 -36.47 0.43 20.95
C ASN A 206 -35.36 0.51 21.99
N ILE A 207 -34.31 -0.29 21.87
CA ILE A 207 -33.14 -0.23 22.74
C ILE A 207 -32.43 1.12 22.57
N GLU A 208 -32.20 1.56 21.32
CA GLU A 208 -31.52 2.81 21.01
C GLU A 208 -32.25 4.02 21.60
N ASP A 209 -33.58 4.02 21.48
CA ASP A 209 -34.44 5.08 22.06
C ASP A 209 -34.35 5.19 23.59
N LYS A 210 -34.10 4.09 24.28
CA LYS A 210 -33.96 4.08 25.73
C LYS A 210 -32.56 4.46 26.23
N VAL A 211 -31.51 4.12 25.47
CA VAL A 211 -30.13 4.19 25.95
C VAL A 211 -29.38 5.44 25.49
N ILE A 212 -29.78 6.09 24.38
CA ILE A 212 -29.14 7.33 23.90
C ILE A 212 -29.81 8.54 24.52
N PHE A 213 -28.99 9.43 25.07
CA PHE A 213 -29.45 10.69 25.63
C PHE A 213 -28.61 11.89 25.18
N LYS A 214 -29.19 13.08 25.21
CA LYS A 214 -28.50 14.32 24.88
C LYS A 214 -27.58 14.72 26.03
N SER A 215 -26.27 14.79 25.76
CA SER A 215 -25.29 15.23 26.75
C SER A 215 -25.32 16.76 26.84
N ASN A 216 -25.87 17.32 27.94
CA ASN A 216 -25.70 18.73 28.26
C ASN A 216 -24.38 18.89 29.03
N LYS A 217 -23.42 19.62 28.47
CA LYS A 217 -22.14 19.92 29.14
C LYS A 217 -22.27 20.77 30.40
N ASP A 218 -23.45 21.39 30.63
CA ASP A 218 -23.68 22.38 31.71
C ASP A 218 -24.75 21.98 32.73
N ALA A 219 -25.23 20.70 32.75
CA ALA A 219 -26.26 20.26 33.72
C ALA A 219 -25.67 19.46 34.87
N ASN A 220 -25.96 19.92 36.12
CA ASN A 220 -25.67 19.18 37.31
C ASN A 220 -26.42 17.84 37.39
N PRO A 221 -25.84 16.78 38.01
CA PRO A 221 -26.44 15.43 38.02
C PRO A 221 -27.77 15.30 38.81
N SER A 222 -28.28 16.36 39.39
CA SER A 222 -29.44 16.34 40.32
C SER A 222 -30.81 16.67 39.70
N ASP A 223 -30.89 17.02 38.41
CA ASP A 223 -32.15 17.45 37.81
C ASP A 223 -32.95 16.29 37.21
N LEU A 224 -33.80 15.69 38.03
CA LEU A 224 -34.79 14.65 37.63
C LEU A 224 -35.85 15.17 36.62
N GLU A 225 -36.02 16.48 36.40
CA GLU A 225 -36.89 17.05 35.38
C GLU A 225 -36.37 16.86 33.91
N THR A 226 -35.09 16.54 33.77
CA THR A 226 -34.47 16.26 32.46
C THR A 226 -34.94 14.93 31.86
N ALA A 227 -35.49 14.03 32.63
CA ALA A 227 -36.03 12.74 32.17
C ALA A 227 -37.26 12.90 31.23
N ASN A 228 -38.13 13.84 31.54
CA ASN A 228 -39.35 14.12 30.75
C ASN A 228 -39.08 14.91 29.47
N LYS A 229 -38.00 15.67 29.37
CA LYS A 229 -37.53 16.28 28.11
C LYS A 229 -36.89 15.29 27.13
N LYS A 230 -36.47 14.12 27.64
CA LYS A 230 -35.96 13.01 26.78
C LYS A 230 -37.00 12.48 25.78
N LEU A 231 -38.26 12.36 26.19
CA LEU A 231 -39.33 11.76 25.40
C LEU A 231 -39.74 12.62 24.20
N ASN A 232 -39.65 13.97 24.29
CA ASN A 232 -40.17 14.85 23.23
C ASN A 232 -39.20 15.05 22.04
N ILE A 233 -37.94 14.72 22.15
CA ILE A 233 -36.95 14.88 21.06
C ILE A 233 -36.92 13.64 20.17
N LEU A 234 -37.20 12.47 20.71
CA LEU A 234 -37.18 11.19 20.00
C LEU A 234 -38.44 10.95 19.15
N ASN A 235 -39.51 11.68 19.45
CA ASN A 235 -40.76 11.65 18.64
C ASN A 235 -40.65 12.45 17.33
N ASN A 236 -39.54 13.15 17.07
CA ASN A 236 -39.35 13.89 15.83
C ASN A 236 -38.49 13.03 14.84
N PRO A 237 -39.10 12.54 13.72
CA PRO A 237 -38.41 11.72 12.72
C PRO A 237 -37.17 12.41 12.11
N GLN A 238 -37.14 13.73 12.07
CA GLN A 238 -36.00 14.50 11.58
C GLN A 238 -34.84 14.55 12.59
N ALA A 239 -35.08 14.43 13.88
CA ALA A 239 -34.03 14.35 14.89
C ALA A 239 -33.35 12.97 14.90
N ARG A 240 -34.07 11.89 14.63
CA ARG A 240 -33.57 10.51 14.48
C ARG A 240 -32.56 10.38 13.33
N ASN A 241 -32.84 10.97 12.17
CA ASN A 241 -31.93 10.94 11.01
C ASN A 241 -30.62 11.68 11.28
N ASN A 242 -30.54 12.53 12.30
CA ASN A 242 -29.34 13.29 12.63
C ASN A 242 -28.39 12.56 13.63
N ILE A 243 -28.86 11.52 14.31
CA ILE A 243 -28.02 10.79 15.30
C ILE A 243 -26.99 9.92 14.59
N GLY A 244 -27.35 9.28 13.47
CA GLY A 244 -26.48 8.36 12.73
C GLY A 244 -25.48 9.02 11.78
N ILE A 245 -25.77 10.21 11.24
CA ILE A 245 -25.02 10.78 10.13
C ILE A 245 -24.40 12.13 10.51
N ASP A 246 -23.08 12.23 10.41
CA ASP A 246 -22.37 13.50 10.59
C ASP A 246 -22.72 14.46 9.45
N GLN A 247 -23.43 15.55 9.78
CA GLN A 247 -23.86 16.56 8.78
C GLN A 247 -22.68 17.23 8.07
N THR A 248 -21.53 17.38 8.75
CA THR A 248 -20.30 17.87 8.14
C THR A 248 -19.78 16.89 7.10
N THR A 249 -19.78 15.61 7.41
CA THR A 249 -19.43 14.55 6.45
C THR A 249 -20.37 14.57 5.24
N LEU A 250 -21.68 14.69 5.44
CA LEU A 250 -22.64 14.77 4.32
C LEU A 250 -22.42 15.98 3.41
N LYS A 251 -22.16 17.18 3.98
CA LYS A 251 -21.90 18.39 3.21
C LYS A 251 -20.63 18.25 2.36
N VAL A 252 -19.57 17.71 2.95
CA VAL A 252 -18.29 17.48 2.27
C VAL A 252 -18.44 16.38 1.22
N ASP A 253 -19.12 15.27 1.53
CA ASP A 253 -19.36 14.16 0.60
C ASP A 253 -20.24 14.58 -0.59
N LYS A 254 -21.18 15.53 -0.42
CA LYS A 254 -21.95 16.09 -1.52
C LYS A 254 -21.08 16.73 -2.61
N ILE A 255 -19.93 17.30 -2.22
CA ILE A 255 -18.96 17.89 -3.15
C ILE A 255 -17.99 16.81 -3.65
N LEU A 256 -17.38 16.05 -2.74
CA LEU A 256 -16.33 15.10 -3.05
C LEU A 256 -16.83 13.86 -3.81
N LEU A 257 -18.06 13.41 -3.54
CA LEU A 257 -18.68 12.26 -4.23
C LEU A 257 -19.60 12.68 -5.39
N HIS A 258 -19.56 13.94 -5.81
CA HIS A 258 -20.34 14.39 -6.97
C HIS A 258 -19.94 13.62 -8.23
N LYS A 259 -20.92 13.14 -9.00
CA LYS A 259 -20.74 12.22 -10.13
C LYS A 259 -19.70 12.66 -11.17
N ALA A 260 -19.61 13.96 -11.48
CA ALA A 260 -18.63 14.51 -12.42
C ALA A 260 -17.51 15.27 -11.70
N TRP A 261 -17.85 16.24 -10.87
CA TRP A 261 -16.90 17.09 -10.17
C TRP A 261 -16.06 16.36 -9.13
N GLY A 262 -16.61 15.30 -8.50
CA GLY A 262 -15.86 14.50 -7.53
C GLY A 262 -14.60 13.86 -8.13
N LEU A 263 -14.70 13.34 -9.35
CA LEU A 263 -13.56 12.76 -10.06
C LEU A 263 -12.51 13.81 -10.43
N VAL A 264 -12.95 14.97 -10.94
CA VAL A 264 -12.05 16.08 -11.30
C VAL A 264 -11.31 16.58 -10.06
N LEU A 265 -12.04 16.82 -8.97
CA LEU A 265 -11.47 17.28 -7.70
C LEU A 265 -10.52 16.23 -7.12
N PHE A 266 -10.85 14.95 -7.24
CA PHE A 266 -9.97 13.86 -6.82
C PHE A 266 -8.63 13.90 -7.57
N PHE A 267 -8.64 13.96 -8.90
CA PHE A 267 -7.42 14.06 -9.70
C PHE A 267 -6.63 15.33 -9.40
N PHE A 268 -7.31 16.44 -9.16
CA PHE A 268 -6.68 17.72 -8.78
C PHE A 268 -5.94 17.60 -7.44
N ILE A 269 -6.60 17.08 -6.40
CA ILE A 269 -5.99 16.86 -5.07
C ILE A 269 -4.81 15.89 -5.18
N MET A 270 -4.95 14.81 -5.95
CA MET A 270 -3.86 13.87 -6.17
C MET A 270 -2.69 14.50 -6.92
N SER A 271 -2.96 15.32 -7.93
CA SER A 271 -1.90 16.05 -8.66
C SER A 271 -1.12 16.97 -7.72
N ILE A 272 -1.81 17.75 -6.88
CA ILE A 272 -1.16 18.58 -5.86
C ILE A 272 -0.34 17.72 -4.90
N THR A 273 -0.91 16.61 -4.43
CA THR A 273 -0.23 15.69 -3.52
C THR A 273 1.08 15.17 -4.11
N PHE A 274 1.05 14.65 -5.33
CA PHE A 274 2.26 14.14 -5.99
C PHE A 274 3.28 15.25 -6.28
N THR A 275 2.84 16.41 -6.77
CA THR A 275 3.73 17.56 -6.99
C THR A 275 4.41 17.98 -5.69
N SER A 276 3.65 18.04 -4.58
CA SER A 276 4.19 18.40 -3.26
C SER A 276 5.22 17.37 -2.76
N ILE A 277 4.99 16.07 -2.99
CA ILE A 277 5.95 15.02 -2.62
C ILE A 277 7.29 15.25 -3.29
N PHE A 278 7.30 15.53 -4.61
CA PHE A 278 8.54 15.78 -5.35
C PHE A 278 9.21 17.07 -4.93
N TRP A 279 8.46 18.14 -4.86
CA TRP A 279 8.99 19.46 -4.51
C TRP A 279 9.62 19.50 -3.12
N LEU A 280 8.98 18.87 -2.13
CA LEU A 280 9.51 18.80 -0.77
C LEU A 280 10.67 17.82 -0.62
N ALA A 281 10.68 16.74 -1.41
CA ALA A 281 11.71 15.72 -1.31
C ALA A 281 13.01 16.13 -2.00
N GLN A 282 12.95 16.90 -3.09
CA GLN A 282 14.09 17.22 -3.93
C GLN A 282 15.28 17.82 -3.15
N PRO A 283 15.15 18.89 -2.33
CA PRO A 283 16.28 19.47 -1.62
C PRO A 283 16.91 18.49 -0.61
N LEU A 284 16.11 17.62 0.00
CA LEU A 284 16.60 16.60 0.92
C LEU A 284 17.33 15.47 0.18
N MET A 285 16.85 15.10 -1.00
CA MET A 285 17.51 14.11 -1.86
C MET A 285 18.85 14.64 -2.35
N GLU A 286 18.93 15.91 -2.78
CA GLU A 286 20.17 16.56 -3.22
C GLU A 286 21.19 16.67 -2.07
N LEU A 287 20.74 16.92 -0.86
CA LEU A 287 21.59 16.94 0.33
C LEU A 287 22.19 15.56 0.60
N VAL A 288 21.40 14.49 0.54
CA VAL A 288 21.87 13.12 0.72
C VAL A 288 22.84 12.74 -0.41
N ASP A 289 22.50 13.03 -1.66
CA ASP A 289 23.34 12.75 -2.83
C ASP A 289 24.71 13.45 -2.71
N SER A 290 24.73 14.74 -2.36
CA SER A 290 25.97 15.51 -2.14
C SER A 290 26.78 14.98 -0.98
N ALA A 291 26.15 14.58 0.13
CA ALA A 291 26.85 14.02 1.28
C ALA A 291 27.53 12.69 0.94
N PHE A 292 26.82 11.78 0.25
CA PHE A 292 27.43 10.49 -0.17
C PHE A 292 28.46 10.67 -1.29
N GLY A 293 28.26 11.63 -2.20
CA GLY A 293 29.25 12.02 -3.20
C GLY A 293 30.55 12.53 -2.55
N TYR A 294 30.43 13.40 -1.55
CA TYR A 294 31.59 13.88 -0.78
C TYR A 294 32.30 12.74 -0.04
N LEU A 295 31.56 11.85 0.64
CA LEU A 295 32.13 10.69 1.30
C LEU A 295 32.85 9.73 0.34
N ALA A 296 32.30 9.52 -0.85
CA ALA A 296 32.93 8.71 -1.88
C ALA A 296 34.23 9.36 -2.41
N TYR A 297 34.23 10.68 -2.60
CA TYR A 297 35.42 11.44 -2.98
C TYR A 297 36.53 11.34 -1.90
N GLU A 298 36.21 11.61 -0.64
CA GLU A 298 37.15 11.49 0.48
C GLU A 298 37.72 10.07 0.61
N ALA A 299 36.87 9.04 0.43
CA ALA A 299 37.32 7.66 0.42
C ALA A 299 38.33 7.37 -0.70
N THR A 300 38.13 7.94 -1.88
CA THR A 300 39.07 7.82 -3.00
C THR A 300 40.39 8.51 -2.72
N VAL A 301 40.36 9.68 -2.09
CA VAL A 301 41.57 10.44 -1.69
C VAL A 301 42.35 9.70 -0.62
N LEU A 302 41.67 9.17 0.41
CA LEU A 302 42.30 8.47 1.54
C LEU A 302 42.87 7.10 1.18
N LEU A 303 42.13 6.31 0.38
CA LEU A 303 42.51 4.93 0.04
C LEU A 303 43.35 4.82 -1.24
N GLY A 304 43.47 5.93 -1.98
CA GLY A 304 44.15 5.97 -3.27
C GLY A 304 43.32 5.39 -4.42
N ASN A 305 43.75 5.65 -5.64
CA ASN A 305 43.05 5.23 -6.87
C ASN A 305 43.42 3.77 -7.25
N ASN A 306 43.23 2.85 -6.29
CA ASN A 306 43.41 1.41 -6.50
C ASN A 306 42.04 0.71 -6.54
N TRP A 307 42.02 -0.57 -6.92
CA TRP A 307 40.76 -1.34 -7.02
C TRP A 307 39.98 -1.36 -5.69
N PHE A 308 40.67 -1.40 -4.54
CA PHE A 308 40.03 -1.43 -3.23
C PHE A 308 39.43 -0.07 -2.84
N GLY A 309 40.15 1.04 -3.09
CA GLY A 309 39.64 2.39 -2.90
C GLY A 309 38.40 2.64 -3.77
N ASN A 310 38.47 2.23 -5.04
CA ASN A 310 37.34 2.33 -5.95
C ASN A 310 36.14 1.43 -5.53
N PHE A 311 36.40 0.23 -5.00
CA PHE A 311 35.36 -0.64 -4.44
C PHE A 311 34.63 0.03 -3.27
N ILE A 312 35.36 0.61 -2.34
CA ILE A 312 34.75 1.28 -1.17
C ILE A 312 33.99 2.55 -1.63
N ALA A 313 34.60 3.39 -2.47
CA ALA A 313 33.98 4.64 -2.91
C ALA A 313 32.77 4.40 -3.80
N ASN A 314 32.91 3.64 -4.89
CA ASN A 314 31.89 3.49 -5.92
C ASN A 314 30.97 2.26 -5.70
N GLY A 315 31.51 1.18 -5.17
CA GLY A 315 30.72 -0.03 -4.86
C GLY A 315 29.88 0.11 -3.60
N VAL A 316 30.51 0.53 -2.47
CA VAL A 316 29.85 0.51 -1.16
C VAL A 316 29.23 1.87 -0.82
N ILE A 317 30.00 2.97 -0.83
CA ILE A 317 29.51 4.30 -0.41
C ILE A 317 28.49 4.81 -1.39
N SER A 318 28.81 4.88 -2.69
CA SER A 318 27.87 5.32 -3.73
C SER A 318 26.68 4.38 -3.84
N GLY A 319 26.87 3.06 -3.70
CA GLY A 319 25.80 2.07 -3.65
C GLY A 319 24.85 2.27 -2.47
N THR A 320 25.38 2.62 -1.29
CA THR A 320 24.58 2.97 -0.10
C THR A 320 23.85 4.29 -0.31
N GLY A 321 24.53 5.29 -0.89
CA GLY A 321 23.97 6.59 -1.27
C GLY A 321 22.76 6.42 -2.19
N ALA A 322 22.87 5.60 -3.22
CA ALA A 322 21.80 5.30 -4.16
C ALA A 322 20.51 4.75 -3.48
N VAL A 323 20.64 4.05 -2.33
CA VAL A 323 19.48 3.64 -1.53
C VAL A 323 18.93 4.80 -0.71
N LEU A 324 19.80 5.55 -0.04
CA LEU A 324 19.42 6.55 0.95
C LEU A 324 18.88 7.84 0.32
N VAL A 325 19.27 8.15 -0.91
CA VAL A 325 18.74 9.28 -1.70
C VAL A 325 17.21 9.24 -1.80
N PHE A 326 16.59 8.06 -1.89
CA PHE A 326 15.13 7.93 -2.00
C PHE A 326 14.38 7.92 -0.66
N VAL A 327 15.09 7.79 0.46
CA VAL A 327 14.45 7.72 1.79
C VAL A 327 13.64 8.97 2.13
N PRO A 328 14.12 10.21 1.89
CA PRO A 328 13.34 11.42 2.11
C PRO A 328 12.03 11.43 1.31
N GLN A 329 12.08 11.07 0.05
CA GLN A 329 10.88 10.99 -0.81
C GLN A 329 9.86 9.97 -0.28
N ILE A 330 10.33 8.83 0.18
CA ILE A 330 9.49 7.76 0.73
C ILE A 330 8.86 8.17 2.07
N ILE A 331 9.61 8.87 2.92
CA ILE A 331 9.10 9.43 4.18
C ILE A 331 7.95 10.40 3.90
N ILE A 332 8.17 11.35 2.98
CA ILE A 332 7.17 12.36 2.61
C ILE A 332 5.94 11.69 1.97
N LEU A 333 6.15 10.68 1.11
CA LEU A 333 5.07 9.90 0.50
C LEU A 333 4.20 9.22 1.57
N PHE A 334 4.80 8.47 2.50
CA PHE A 334 4.04 7.80 3.56
C PHE A 334 3.38 8.77 4.52
N LEU A 335 4.01 9.92 4.79
CA LEU A 335 3.44 10.98 5.62
C LEU A 335 2.15 11.53 4.97
N ILE A 336 2.23 11.96 3.72
CA ILE A 336 1.10 12.59 3.02
C ILE A 336 -0.01 11.58 2.76
N LEU A 337 0.32 10.37 2.27
CA LEU A 337 -0.67 9.32 2.08
C LEU A 337 -1.31 8.89 3.40
N GLY A 338 -0.54 8.78 4.47
CA GLY A 338 -1.05 8.47 5.82
C GLY A 338 -1.98 9.56 6.35
N LEU A 339 -1.71 10.84 6.08
CA LEU A 339 -2.62 11.94 6.39
C LEU A 339 -3.94 11.81 5.61
N LEU A 340 -3.87 11.56 4.30
CA LEU A 340 -5.06 11.39 3.46
C LEU A 340 -5.88 10.15 3.85
N GLU A 341 -5.22 9.09 4.27
CA GLU A 341 -5.86 7.87 4.76
C GLU A 341 -6.57 8.11 6.10
N ASP A 342 -5.88 8.70 7.09
CA ASP A 342 -6.44 8.94 8.44
C ASP A 342 -7.59 9.96 8.41
N THR A 343 -7.62 10.90 7.44
CA THR A 343 -8.78 11.79 7.21
C THR A 343 -10.00 11.05 6.67
N GLY A 344 -9.85 9.88 6.06
CA GLY A 344 -10.89 9.13 5.35
C GLY A 344 -11.10 9.57 3.89
N TYR A 345 -10.23 10.44 3.35
CA TYR A 345 -10.33 10.91 1.96
C TYR A 345 -10.07 9.81 0.93
N LEU A 346 -9.06 8.97 1.18
CA LEU A 346 -8.72 7.87 0.26
C LEU A 346 -9.85 6.85 0.10
N ALA A 347 -10.68 6.63 1.14
CA ALA A 347 -11.86 5.77 1.05
C ALA A 347 -12.90 6.32 0.05
N ARG A 348 -13.07 7.66 -0.01
CA ARG A 348 -13.95 8.30 -1.01
C ARG A 348 -13.40 8.17 -2.43
N GLY A 349 -12.10 8.37 -2.59
CA GLY A 349 -11.42 8.12 -3.86
C GLY A 349 -11.60 6.68 -4.36
N ALA A 350 -11.44 5.71 -3.45
CA ALA A 350 -11.67 4.30 -3.74
C ALA A 350 -13.11 4.03 -4.19
N MET A 351 -14.11 4.63 -3.53
CA MET A 351 -15.52 4.50 -3.90
C MET A 351 -15.85 5.10 -5.27
N LEU A 352 -15.25 6.25 -5.64
CA LEU A 352 -15.47 6.88 -6.95
C LEU A 352 -15.02 5.99 -8.11
N ILE A 353 -13.95 5.22 -7.90
CA ILE A 353 -13.30 4.41 -8.94
C ILE A 353 -13.67 2.92 -8.83
N ASP A 354 -14.42 2.51 -7.81
CA ASP A 354 -14.78 1.12 -7.59
C ASP A 354 -15.54 0.50 -8.78
N ARG A 355 -16.55 1.20 -9.32
CA ARG A 355 -17.35 0.70 -10.44
C ARG A 355 -16.54 0.34 -11.69
N PRO A 356 -15.62 1.19 -12.21
CA PRO A 356 -14.76 0.80 -13.34
C PRO A 356 -13.77 -0.31 -12.98
N LEU A 357 -13.24 -0.34 -11.75
CA LEU A 357 -12.29 -1.37 -11.32
C LEU A 357 -12.94 -2.74 -11.14
N SER A 358 -14.19 -2.80 -10.66
CA SER A 358 -14.91 -4.06 -10.48
C SER A 358 -15.14 -4.81 -11.80
N LYS A 359 -15.31 -4.08 -12.92
CA LYS A 359 -15.45 -4.68 -14.26
C LYS A 359 -14.21 -5.45 -14.74
N ILE A 360 -13.03 -5.11 -14.20
CA ILE A 360 -11.76 -5.75 -14.56
C ILE A 360 -11.26 -6.74 -13.50
N GLY A 361 -12.09 -7.04 -12.49
CA GLY A 361 -11.78 -8.00 -11.42
C GLY A 361 -10.93 -7.43 -10.28
N LEU A 362 -10.92 -6.11 -10.13
CA LEU A 362 -10.34 -5.37 -9.02
C LEU A 362 -11.46 -4.66 -8.26
N ASN A 363 -11.20 -4.27 -7.02
CA ASN A 363 -12.14 -3.45 -6.25
C ASN A 363 -11.53 -2.10 -5.85
N GLY A 364 -12.31 -1.23 -5.24
CA GLY A 364 -11.85 0.09 -4.81
C GLY A 364 -10.66 0.04 -3.83
N ARG A 365 -10.48 -1.06 -3.07
CA ARG A 365 -9.32 -1.21 -2.17
C ARG A 365 -8.00 -1.38 -2.93
N SER A 366 -8.04 -1.92 -4.15
CA SER A 366 -6.86 -2.03 -5.02
C SER A 366 -6.40 -0.67 -5.53
N PHE A 367 -7.29 0.32 -5.54
CA PHE A 367 -7.00 1.66 -6.07
C PHE A 367 -5.90 2.39 -5.29
N VAL A 368 -5.92 2.34 -3.95
CA VAL A 368 -4.92 3.02 -3.10
C VAL A 368 -3.49 2.49 -3.36
N PRO A 369 -3.24 1.16 -3.37
CA PRO A 369 -1.98 0.61 -3.83
C PRO A 369 -1.61 1.02 -5.26
N MET A 370 -2.54 0.97 -6.21
CA MET A 370 -2.27 1.38 -7.58
C MET A 370 -1.88 2.85 -7.68
N LEU A 371 -2.57 3.73 -6.96
CA LEU A 371 -2.23 5.14 -6.90
C LEU A 371 -0.81 5.36 -6.37
N SER A 372 -0.44 4.67 -5.28
CA SER A 372 0.93 4.70 -4.74
C SER A 372 1.97 4.21 -5.76
N GLY A 373 1.57 3.37 -6.72
CA GLY A 373 2.40 2.83 -7.80
C GLY A 373 2.97 3.90 -8.74
N PHE A 374 2.29 5.03 -8.90
CA PHE A 374 2.81 6.17 -9.67
C PHE A 374 3.99 6.86 -8.97
N ALA A 375 4.04 6.83 -7.66
CA ALA A 375 5.22 7.30 -6.95
C ALA A 375 6.32 6.24 -6.94
N CYS A 376 6.03 5.04 -6.40
CA CYS A 376 6.98 3.93 -6.33
C CYS A 376 6.27 2.58 -6.19
N ALA A 377 6.70 1.59 -6.97
CA ALA A 377 6.12 0.24 -6.93
C ALA A 377 6.35 -0.48 -5.58
N ILE A 378 7.44 -0.19 -4.88
CA ILE A 378 7.79 -0.86 -3.61
C ILE A 378 6.74 -0.58 -2.52
N PRO A 379 6.48 0.69 -2.11
CA PRO A 379 5.43 0.99 -1.14
C PRO A 379 4.04 0.58 -1.64
N ALA A 380 3.79 0.68 -2.94
CA ALA A 380 2.54 0.24 -3.56
C ALA A 380 2.26 -1.25 -3.34
N ILE A 381 3.24 -2.11 -3.61
CA ILE A 381 3.12 -3.56 -3.37
C ILE A 381 2.96 -3.85 -1.86
N MET A 382 3.67 -3.13 -0.99
CA MET A 382 3.50 -3.27 0.46
C MET A 382 2.10 -2.87 0.93
N ALA A 383 1.50 -1.84 0.33
CA ALA A 383 0.15 -1.38 0.64
C ALA A 383 -0.94 -2.40 0.24
N THR A 384 -0.65 -3.34 -0.68
CA THR A 384 -1.63 -4.39 -1.06
C THR A 384 -2.02 -5.32 0.09
N ARG A 385 -1.32 -5.27 1.22
CA ARG A 385 -1.70 -6.00 2.44
C ARG A 385 -3.06 -5.59 3.00
N THR A 386 -3.54 -4.40 2.65
CA THR A 386 -4.87 -3.93 3.02
C THR A 386 -5.99 -4.58 2.22
N ILE A 387 -5.66 -5.32 1.16
CA ILE A 387 -6.62 -6.05 0.32
C ILE A 387 -6.83 -7.44 0.93
N PRO A 388 -8.03 -7.76 1.47
CA PRO A 388 -8.31 -9.03 2.12
C PRO A 388 -8.32 -10.19 1.13
N ASN A 389 -8.92 -9.97 -0.05
CA ASN A 389 -9.05 -11.01 -1.07
C ASN A 389 -7.69 -11.32 -1.69
N LYS A 390 -7.22 -12.56 -1.54
CA LYS A 390 -5.91 -13.01 -2.02
C LYS A 390 -5.76 -12.91 -3.53
N ARG A 391 -6.84 -13.21 -4.30
CA ARG A 391 -6.83 -13.13 -5.76
C ARG A 391 -6.63 -11.69 -6.23
N GLU A 392 -7.43 -10.76 -5.70
CA GLU A 392 -7.32 -9.33 -6.02
C GLU A 392 -5.99 -8.76 -5.59
N ARG A 393 -5.50 -9.16 -4.41
CA ARG A 393 -4.18 -8.78 -3.91
C ARG A 393 -3.07 -9.22 -4.87
N LEU A 394 -3.08 -10.48 -5.32
CA LEU A 394 -2.10 -11.01 -6.26
C LEU A 394 -2.20 -10.34 -7.63
N LEU A 395 -3.41 -10.08 -8.13
CA LEU A 395 -3.64 -9.35 -9.37
C LEU A 395 -3.12 -7.91 -9.27
N THR A 396 -3.40 -7.24 -8.15
CA THR A 396 -2.91 -5.88 -7.88
C THR A 396 -1.38 -5.85 -7.82
N ILE A 397 -0.74 -6.79 -7.10
CA ILE A 397 0.72 -6.93 -7.06
C ILE A 397 1.27 -7.14 -8.48
N PHE A 398 0.57 -7.95 -9.29
CA PHE A 398 1.03 -8.27 -10.64
C PHE A 398 1.07 -7.03 -11.56
N ILE A 399 0.06 -6.15 -11.49
CA ILE A 399 -0.06 -5.01 -12.40
C ILE A 399 0.66 -3.74 -11.94
N ILE A 400 0.94 -3.57 -10.63
CA ILE A 400 1.61 -2.37 -10.11
C ILE A 400 2.90 -2.01 -10.86
N PRO A 401 3.80 -2.93 -11.25
CA PRO A 401 5.03 -2.58 -11.95
C PRO A 401 4.83 -1.98 -13.35
N LEU A 402 3.64 -2.18 -13.95
CA LEU A 402 3.28 -1.58 -15.25
C LEU A 402 2.96 -0.08 -15.12
N LEU A 403 2.53 0.38 -13.95
CA LEU A 403 2.29 1.80 -13.71
C LEU A 403 3.61 2.57 -13.81
N SER A 404 3.59 3.68 -14.56
CA SER A 404 4.77 4.52 -14.72
C SER A 404 5.10 5.24 -13.42
N CYS A 405 6.16 4.80 -12.73
CA CYS A 405 6.61 5.42 -11.49
C CYS A 405 7.49 6.65 -11.77
N SER A 406 7.72 7.45 -10.74
CA SER A 406 8.50 8.68 -10.79
C SER A 406 9.94 8.48 -11.28
N ALA A 407 10.57 7.35 -10.98
CA ALA A 407 11.93 7.02 -11.43
C ALA A 407 12.06 6.90 -12.96
N ARG A 408 10.95 6.75 -13.70
CA ARG A 408 10.94 6.77 -15.16
C ARG A 408 10.93 8.19 -15.74
N LEU A 409 10.56 9.18 -14.96
CA LEU A 409 10.37 10.55 -15.44
C LEU A 409 11.64 11.18 -16.03
N PRO A 410 12.85 11.04 -15.44
CA PRO A 410 14.08 11.54 -16.05
C PRO A 410 14.36 10.93 -17.42
N VAL A 411 14.08 9.64 -17.60
CA VAL A 411 14.26 8.93 -18.87
C VAL A 411 13.28 9.43 -19.93
N TYR A 412 12.00 9.56 -19.57
CA TYR A 412 11.00 10.14 -20.47
C TYR A 412 11.31 11.59 -20.82
N ALA A 413 11.76 12.39 -19.85
CA ALA A 413 12.15 13.77 -20.09
C ALA A 413 13.30 13.88 -21.08
N LEU A 414 14.33 13.03 -20.98
CA LEU A 414 15.43 12.97 -21.93
C LEU A 414 14.95 12.64 -23.33
N PHE A 415 14.12 11.60 -23.49
CA PHE A 415 13.63 11.19 -24.79
C PHE A 415 12.68 12.21 -25.42
N LEU A 416 11.81 12.83 -24.63
CA LEU A 416 10.91 13.86 -25.12
C LEU A 416 11.67 15.15 -25.48
N ALA A 417 12.72 15.52 -24.73
CA ALA A 417 13.59 16.64 -25.10
C ALA A 417 14.43 16.36 -26.35
N PHE A 418 14.72 15.11 -26.67
CA PHE A 418 15.32 14.73 -27.95
C PHE A 418 14.32 14.92 -29.11
N LEU A 419 13.04 14.51 -28.93
CA LEU A 419 12.01 14.56 -29.97
C LEU A 419 11.48 15.97 -30.22
N PHE A 420 11.30 16.75 -29.17
CA PHE A 420 10.66 18.06 -29.23
C PHE A 420 11.64 19.18 -28.86
N PRO A 421 11.76 20.23 -29.70
CA PRO A 421 12.57 21.40 -29.34
C PRO A 421 11.94 22.20 -28.20
N MET A 422 12.72 23.00 -27.49
CA MET A 422 12.27 23.83 -26.36
C MET A 422 11.06 24.72 -26.70
N SER A 423 10.95 25.20 -27.94
CA SER A 423 9.79 25.99 -28.41
C SER A 423 8.47 25.22 -28.39
N LYS A 424 8.50 23.87 -28.34
CA LYS A 424 7.34 22.99 -28.31
C LYS A 424 7.27 22.19 -27.01
N ALA A 425 7.81 22.68 -25.92
CA ALA A 425 7.83 22.00 -24.61
C ALA A 425 6.43 21.61 -24.10
N TRP A 426 5.40 22.39 -24.43
CA TRP A 426 4.02 22.08 -24.08
C TRP A 426 3.51 20.78 -24.74
N ILE A 427 3.98 20.47 -25.99
CA ILE A 427 3.64 19.20 -26.65
C ILE A 427 4.33 18.04 -25.92
N ALA A 428 5.60 18.21 -25.53
CA ALA A 428 6.30 17.21 -24.73
C ALA A 428 5.56 16.91 -23.40
N GLY A 429 5.02 17.94 -22.74
CA GLY A 429 4.18 17.78 -21.56
C GLY A 429 2.89 16.99 -21.83
N LEU A 430 2.20 17.26 -22.94
CA LEU A 430 1.00 16.50 -23.33
C LEU A 430 1.33 15.04 -23.65
N VAL A 431 2.44 14.78 -24.38
CA VAL A 431 2.88 13.43 -24.68
C VAL A 431 3.27 12.69 -23.40
N LEU A 432 3.92 13.35 -22.45
CA LEU A 432 4.22 12.77 -21.15
C LEU A 432 2.94 12.35 -20.41
N ALA A 433 1.94 13.22 -20.35
CA ALA A 433 0.63 12.88 -19.78
C ALA A 433 0.00 11.68 -20.52
N GLY A 434 0.08 11.66 -21.84
CA GLY A 434 -0.34 10.53 -22.68
C GLY A 434 0.36 9.22 -22.33
N ILE A 435 1.67 9.25 -22.05
CA ILE A 435 2.44 8.07 -21.61
C ILE A 435 1.91 7.53 -20.28
N TYR A 436 1.61 8.39 -19.30
CA TYR A 436 1.04 7.97 -18.01
C TYR A 436 -0.36 7.37 -18.17
N ILE A 437 -1.22 8.00 -18.99
CA ILE A 437 -2.57 7.47 -19.31
C ILE A 437 -2.46 6.13 -20.01
N PHE A 438 -1.59 6.01 -21.01
CA PHE A 438 -1.37 4.76 -21.75
C PHE A 438 -0.85 3.63 -20.84
N SER A 439 0.07 3.94 -19.95
CA SER A 439 0.59 3.01 -18.94
C SER A 439 -0.55 2.49 -18.04
N THR A 440 -1.45 3.37 -17.60
CA THR A 440 -2.60 3.01 -16.77
C THR A 440 -3.60 2.14 -17.52
N ILE A 441 -3.94 2.51 -18.74
CA ILE A 441 -4.83 1.73 -19.62
C ILE A 441 -4.23 0.34 -19.87
N SER A 442 -2.94 0.25 -20.16
CA SER A 442 -2.24 -1.02 -20.37
C SER A 442 -2.27 -1.90 -19.14
N ALA A 443 -2.03 -1.34 -17.94
CA ALA A 443 -2.11 -2.07 -16.68
C ALA A 443 -3.52 -2.62 -16.42
N THR A 444 -4.57 -1.82 -16.68
CA THR A 444 -5.97 -2.24 -16.52
C THR A 444 -6.40 -3.27 -17.56
N LEU A 445 -5.94 -3.17 -18.80
CA LEU A 445 -6.16 -4.17 -19.83
C LEU A 445 -5.52 -5.52 -19.47
N ILE A 446 -4.27 -5.49 -19.03
CA ILE A 446 -3.57 -6.70 -18.58
C ILE A 446 -4.26 -7.32 -17.37
N ALA A 447 -4.74 -6.50 -16.40
CA ALA A 447 -5.54 -6.98 -15.28
C ALA A 447 -6.80 -7.71 -15.76
N SER A 448 -7.53 -7.12 -16.72
CA SER A 448 -8.74 -7.71 -17.31
C SER A 448 -8.45 -9.02 -18.03
N LEU A 449 -7.39 -9.08 -18.81
CA LEU A 449 -6.95 -10.29 -19.52
C LEU A 449 -6.58 -11.39 -18.52
N VAL A 450 -5.72 -11.10 -17.54
CA VAL A 450 -5.32 -12.06 -16.51
C VAL A 450 -6.53 -12.56 -15.74
N ASN A 451 -7.45 -11.67 -15.36
CA ASN A 451 -8.68 -12.04 -14.67
C ASN A 451 -9.54 -12.99 -15.50
N LYS A 452 -9.69 -12.73 -16.81
CA LYS A 452 -10.49 -13.55 -17.74
C LYS A 452 -9.89 -14.96 -17.94
N PHE A 453 -8.55 -15.04 -18.11
CA PHE A 453 -7.85 -16.32 -18.30
C PHE A 453 -7.75 -17.15 -17.01
N ASN A 454 -7.65 -16.49 -15.85
CA ASN A 454 -7.43 -17.15 -14.56
C ASN A 454 -8.73 -17.75 -13.96
N ASN A 455 -9.91 -17.40 -14.49
CA ASN A 455 -11.19 -17.99 -14.08
C ASN A 455 -11.27 -19.51 -14.30
N LYS A 456 -10.40 -20.09 -15.15
CA LYS A 456 -10.29 -21.54 -15.37
C LYS A 456 -9.40 -22.24 -14.34
N ILE A 457 -8.52 -21.52 -13.66
CA ILE A 457 -7.47 -22.08 -12.78
C ILE A 457 -7.87 -21.92 -11.29
N ILE A 458 -8.57 -20.87 -10.93
CA ILE A 458 -9.03 -20.61 -9.56
C ILE A 458 -10.56 -20.63 -9.58
N LYS A 459 -11.16 -21.78 -9.22
CA LYS A 459 -12.60 -22.01 -9.21
C LYS A 459 -13.38 -21.29 -8.09
N GLU A 460 -12.76 -20.40 -7.34
CA GLU A 460 -13.44 -19.65 -6.29
C GLU A 460 -14.07 -18.39 -6.89
N VAL A 461 -15.36 -18.49 -7.15
CA VAL A 461 -16.23 -17.35 -7.50
C VAL A 461 -16.55 -16.62 -6.20
N ASP A 462 -15.63 -15.80 -5.74
CA ASP A 462 -15.91 -14.83 -4.68
C ASP A 462 -16.44 -13.53 -5.32
N ASN A 463 -17.74 -13.49 -5.50
CA ASN A 463 -18.47 -12.24 -5.64
C ASN A 463 -18.64 -11.63 -4.24
N SER A 464 -17.56 -11.31 -3.56
CA SER A 464 -17.67 -10.49 -2.36
C SER A 464 -18.12 -9.09 -2.81
N SER A 465 -19.40 -8.82 -2.61
CA SER A 465 -19.94 -7.47 -2.81
C SER A 465 -19.15 -6.51 -1.94
N PHE A 466 -18.49 -5.56 -2.59
CA PHE A 466 -17.69 -4.54 -1.90
C PHE A 466 -18.65 -3.59 -1.16
N ILE A 467 -18.89 -3.88 0.11
CA ILE A 467 -19.56 -2.93 1.01
C ILE A 467 -18.46 -2.09 1.67
N LEU A 468 -18.21 -0.92 1.11
CA LEU A 468 -17.33 0.06 1.72
C LEU A 468 -18.13 0.93 2.68
N GLU A 469 -17.98 0.69 3.96
CA GLU A 469 -18.41 1.67 4.98
C GLU A 469 -17.47 2.86 4.95
N LEU A 470 -17.99 4.01 4.51
CA LEU A 470 -17.22 5.25 4.50
C LEU A 470 -17.01 5.73 5.93
N PRO A 471 -15.76 5.82 6.41
CA PRO A 471 -15.50 6.36 7.74
C PRO A 471 -15.88 7.85 7.78
N SER A 472 -16.36 8.36 8.91
CA SER A 472 -16.54 9.81 9.10
C SER A 472 -15.20 10.54 8.97
N TYR A 473 -15.21 11.77 8.47
CA TYR A 473 -13.99 12.58 8.41
C TYR A 473 -13.44 12.84 9.80
N ARG A 474 -12.13 12.72 9.93
CA ARG A 474 -11.43 12.88 11.21
C ARG A 474 -10.21 13.77 11.02
N ILE A 475 -9.88 14.53 12.05
CA ILE A 475 -8.61 15.25 12.12
C ILE A 475 -7.50 14.22 12.36
N PRO A 476 -6.49 14.13 11.48
CA PRO A 476 -5.43 13.14 11.60
C PRO A 476 -4.61 13.34 12.87
N LYS A 477 -4.26 12.25 13.56
CA LYS A 477 -3.35 12.28 14.70
C LYS A 477 -1.92 12.20 14.21
N LEU A 478 -1.22 13.34 14.16
CA LEU A 478 0.16 13.46 13.64
C LEU A 478 1.12 12.43 14.25
N LYS A 479 1.02 12.15 15.56
CA LYS A 479 1.86 11.16 16.24
C LYS A 479 1.68 9.75 15.67
N VAL A 480 0.44 9.34 15.36
CA VAL A 480 0.15 8.02 14.78
C VAL A 480 0.67 7.94 13.36
N VAL A 481 0.38 8.98 12.56
CA VAL A 481 0.86 9.07 11.17
C VAL A 481 2.39 9.04 11.13
N ALA A 482 3.07 9.83 11.97
CA ALA A 482 4.53 9.87 12.04
C ALA A 482 5.14 8.51 12.46
N THR A 483 4.54 7.83 13.44
CA THR A 483 5.00 6.50 13.87
C THR A 483 4.84 5.47 12.75
N ASN A 484 3.71 5.46 12.04
CA ASN A 484 3.46 4.57 10.93
C ASN A 484 4.40 4.88 9.75
N THR A 485 4.63 6.16 9.45
CA THR A 485 5.60 6.60 8.45
C THR A 485 7.00 6.10 8.76
N TYR A 486 7.47 6.26 10.00
CA TYR A 486 8.78 5.77 10.44
C TYR A 486 8.91 4.25 10.26
N HIS A 487 7.91 3.48 10.72
CA HIS A 487 7.94 2.01 10.58
C HIS A 487 7.92 1.56 9.11
N SER A 488 7.14 2.22 8.28
CA SER A 488 7.05 1.89 6.84
C SER A 488 8.35 2.25 6.11
N SER A 489 8.94 3.41 6.40
CA SER A 489 10.21 3.84 5.81
C SER A 489 11.38 2.97 6.28
N MET A 490 11.42 2.61 7.56
CA MET A 490 12.44 1.69 8.07
C MET A 490 12.29 0.28 7.47
N ALA A 491 11.06 -0.17 7.24
CA ALA A 491 10.80 -1.43 6.56
C ALA A 491 11.30 -1.40 5.10
N TYR A 492 11.19 -0.25 4.40
CA TYR A 492 11.78 -0.07 3.08
C TYR A 492 13.32 -0.19 3.13
N VAL A 493 13.97 0.58 4.00
CA VAL A 493 15.44 0.56 4.12
C VAL A 493 15.96 -0.86 4.40
N LYS A 494 15.34 -1.55 5.35
CA LYS A 494 15.75 -2.92 5.72
C LYS A 494 15.49 -3.96 4.62
N ARG A 495 14.47 -3.76 3.77
CA ARG A 495 14.03 -4.76 2.79
C ARG A 495 14.60 -4.52 1.40
N ALA A 496 14.56 -3.27 0.94
CA ALA A 496 15.06 -2.90 -0.38
C ALA A 496 16.55 -2.53 -0.34
N GLY A 497 17.01 -1.90 0.74
CA GLY A 497 18.39 -1.41 0.86
C GLY A 497 19.43 -2.50 0.70
N SER A 498 19.26 -3.64 1.37
CA SER A 498 20.21 -4.77 1.26
C SER A 498 20.29 -5.34 -0.16
N VAL A 499 19.17 -5.39 -0.88
CA VAL A 499 19.13 -5.92 -2.25
C VAL A 499 19.78 -4.92 -3.21
N ILE A 500 19.51 -3.63 -3.05
CA ILE A 500 20.07 -2.58 -3.91
C ILE A 500 21.60 -2.49 -3.67
N LEU A 501 22.05 -2.54 -2.41
CA LEU A 501 23.48 -2.52 -2.08
C LEU A 501 24.22 -3.70 -2.71
N LEU A 502 23.69 -4.91 -2.56
CA LEU A 502 24.28 -6.11 -3.19
C LEU A 502 24.38 -5.93 -4.71
N LEU A 503 23.31 -5.43 -5.33
CA LEU A 503 23.28 -5.21 -6.77
C LEU A 503 24.25 -4.12 -7.20
N SER A 504 24.40 -3.05 -6.41
CA SER A 504 25.37 -1.99 -6.69
C SER A 504 26.82 -2.52 -6.68
N ILE A 505 27.13 -3.41 -5.76
CA ILE A 505 28.42 -4.08 -5.72
C ILE A 505 28.63 -4.97 -6.98
N VAL A 506 27.62 -5.73 -7.38
CA VAL A 506 27.69 -6.55 -8.61
C VAL A 506 27.87 -5.67 -9.85
N ILE A 507 27.12 -4.58 -9.97
CA ILE A 507 27.24 -3.64 -11.09
C ILE A 507 28.62 -2.98 -11.09
N TRP A 508 29.10 -2.53 -9.92
CA TRP A 508 30.44 -2.00 -9.79
C TRP A 508 31.48 -3.01 -10.31
N PHE A 509 31.38 -4.30 -9.89
CA PHE A 509 32.29 -5.34 -10.37
C PHE A 509 32.23 -5.48 -11.90
N LEU A 510 31.06 -5.56 -12.49
CA LEU A 510 30.87 -5.71 -13.93
C LEU A 510 31.39 -4.50 -14.72
N THR A 511 31.30 -3.29 -14.18
CA THR A 511 31.72 -2.06 -14.83
C THR A 511 33.18 -1.71 -14.59
N TYR A 512 33.79 -2.21 -13.53
CA TYR A 512 35.18 -1.95 -13.18
C TYR A 512 36.13 -2.94 -13.82
N PHE A 513 35.79 -4.24 -13.84
CA PHE A 513 36.70 -5.29 -14.34
C PHE A 513 36.47 -5.64 -15.82
N PRO A 514 37.57 -6.11 -16.54
CA PRO A 514 38.93 -6.21 -16.14
C PRO A 514 39.60 -4.84 -16.04
N ASP A 515 40.29 -4.53 -14.97
CA ASP A 515 40.85 -3.17 -14.64
C ASP A 515 41.72 -2.62 -15.79
N TYR A 516 41.07 -2.11 -16.83
CA TYR A 516 41.71 -1.56 -18.00
C TYR A 516 42.14 -0.12 -17.74
N ASN A 517 43.45 0.17 -17.84
CA ASN A 517 44.01 1.50 -17.64
C ASN A 517 44.44 2.10 -18.98
N PRO A 518 43.59 2.89 -19.64
CA PRO A 518 43.94 3.52 -20.90
C PRO A 518 45.02 4.57 -20.68
N GLN A 519 46.06 4.56 -21.53
CA GLN A 519 47.05 5.66 -21.57
C GLN A 519 46.42 6.83 -22.35
N VAL A 520 45.91 7.81 -21.60
CA VAL A 520 45.35 9.04 -22.18
C VAL A 520 46.40 10.13 -22.08
N ASN A 521 46.77 10.73 -23.24
CA ASN A 521 47.63 11.92 -23.27
C ASN A 521 46.84 13.11 -22.74
N SER A 522 47.03 13.42 -21.45
CA SER A 522 46.33 14.50 -20.73
C SER A 522 46.86 15.90 -20.99
N SER A 523 47.89 16.08 -21.83
CA SER A 523 48.62 17.33 -22.00
C SER A 523 47.79 18.48 -22.64
N SER A 524 46.59 18.20 -23.18
CA SER A 524 45.73 19.23 -23.81
C SER A 524 44.29 19.25 -23.31
N MET A 525 43.96 18.48 -22.26
CA MET A 525 42.60 18.31 -21.75
C MET A 525 42.49 18.80 -20.30
N SER A 526 41.29 19.25 -19.88
CA SER A 526 41.03 19.49 -18.45
C SER A 526 41.05 18.16 -17.69
N GLN A 527 41.39 18.19 -16.41
CA GLN A 527 41.46 17.02 -15.56
C GLN A 527 40.14 16.24 -15.57
N GLU A 528 39.01 16.95 -15.57
CA GLU A 528 37.66 16.38 -15.63
C GLU A 528 37.38 15.67 -16.96
N GLN A 529 37.84 16.21 -18.07
CA GLN A 529 37.74 15.59 -19.41
C GLN A 529 38.60 14.31 -19.51
N ALA A 530 39.79 14.33 -18.92
CA ALA A 530 40.68 13.17 -18.88
C ALA A 530 40.10 12.03 -18.06
N GLU A 531 39.55 12.31 -16.88
CA GLU A 531 38.90 11.33 -16.03
C GLU A 531 37.69 10.70 -16.67
N GLN A 532 36.88 11.47 -17.38
CA GLN A 532 35.70 10.93 -18.10
C GLN A 532 36.10 10.10 -19.31
N LEU A 533 37.14 10.49 -20.04
CA LEU A 533 37.67 9.70 -21.14
C LEU A 533 38.20 8.33 -20.63
N ILE A 534 38.98 8.36 -19.54
CA ILE A 534 39.45 7.15 -18.85
C ILE A 534 38.27 6.28 -18.41
N GLY A 535 37.25 6.87 -17.78
CA GLY A 535 36.04 6.15 -17.34
C GLY A 535 35.29 5.50 -18.49
N SER A 536 35.11 6.20 -19.63
CA SER A 536 34.41 5.66 -20.79
C SER A 536 35.18 4.55 -21.49
N GLU A 537 36.52 4.70 -21.64
CA GLU A 537 37.39 3.67 -22.21
C GLU A 537 37.43 2.43 -21.28
N ARG A 538 37.53 2.61 -19.97
CA ARG A 538 37.43 1.51 -19.01
C ARG A 538 36.10 0.76 -19.14
N LEU A 539 34.99 1.50 -19.23
CA LEU A 539 33.67 0.89 -19.38
C LEU A 539 33.53 0.11 -20.70
N SER A 540 34.12 0.61 -21.80
CA SER A 540 34.07 -0.05 -23.12
C SER A 540 34.82 -1.41 -23.18
N HIS A 541 35.74 -1.61 -22.25
CA HIS A 541 36.54 -2.85 -22.08
C HIS A 541 36.11 -3.65 -20.84
N SER A 542 35.02 -3.29 -20.17
CA SER A 542 34.50 -3.98 -18.99
C SER A 542 33.66 -5.22 -19.32
N PHE A 543 33.46 -6.09 -18.32
CA PHE A 543 32.52 -7.21 -18.45
C PHE A 543 31.09 -6.75 -18.76
N ALA A 544 30.69 -5.54 -18.32
CA ALA A 544 29.42 -4.95 -18.69
C ALA A 544 29.34 -4.67 -20.20
N ALA A 545 30.44 -4.20 -20.83
CA ALA A 545 30.48 -3.99 -22.27
C ALA A 545 30.45 -5.32 -23.03
N ASP A 546 31.13 -6.35 -22.55
CA ASP A 546 31.08 -7.67 -23.19
C ASP A 546 29.69 -8.28 -23.11
N LEU A 547 28.98 -8.11 -21.97
CA LEU A 547 27.59 -8.49 -21.84
C LEU A 547 26.69 -7.67 -22.77
N GLY A 548 26.95 -6.38 -22.94
CA GLY A 548 26.27 -5.51 -23.90
C GLY A 548 26.45 -5.96 -25.35
N LYS A 549 27.69 -6.32 -25.74
CA LYS A 549 28.01 -6.90 -27.04
C LYS A 549 27.32 -8.25 -27.26
N PHE A 550 27.23 -9.09 -26.21
CA PHE A 550 26.50 -10.35 -26.25
C PHE A 550 24.99 -10.14 -26.49
N ILE A 551 24.40 -9.09 -25.91
CA ILE A 551 22.97 -8.76 -26.08
C ILE A 551 22.72 -8.00 -27.39
N GLN A 552 23.75 -7.48 -28.07
CA GLN A 552 23.62 -6.68 -29.31
C GLN A 552 22.75 -7.33 -30.39
N PRO A 553 22.80 -8.64 -30.70
CA PRO A 553 21.93 -9.25 -31.70
C PRO A 553 20.44 -9.06 -31.37
N VAL A 554 20.07 -9.00 -30.10
CA VAL A 554 18.69 -8.74 -29.64
C VAL A 554 18.35 -7.25 -29.78
N MET A 555 19.32 -6.35 -29.64
CA MET A 555 19.12 -4.89 -29.76
C MET A 555 19.13 -4.40 -31.19
N SER A 556 19.85 -5.06 -32.09
CA SER A 556 19.99 -4.69 -33.51
C SER A 556 18.66 -4.53 -34.27
N PRO A 557 17.62 -5.40 -34.09
CA PRO A 557 16.33 -5.22 -34.75
C PRO A 557 15.59 -3.95 -34.32
N LEU A 558 15.87 -3.42 -33.12
CA LEU A 558 15.39 -2.14 -32.67
C LEU A 558 16.20 -0.95 -33.20
N GLY A 559 17.32 -1.21 -33.91
CA GLY A 559 18.25 -0.20 -34.38
C GLY A 559 19.15 0.36 -33.25
N LEU A 560 19.35 -0.42 -32.23
CA LEU A 560 20.19 -0.08 -31.08
C LEU A 560 21.47 -0.92 -31.11
N ASP A 561 22.54 -0.39 -30.55
CA ASP A 561 23.81 -1.09 -30.42
C ASP A 561 24.14 -1.47 -28.96
N TRP A 562 25.29 -2.10 -28.76
CA TRP A 562 25.79 -2.54 -27.46
C TRP A 562 25.87 -1.40 -26.43
N ARG A 563 26.11 -0.15 -26.83
CA ARG A 563 26.23 1.02 -25.92
C ARG A 563 24.92 1.27 -25.18
N VAL A 564 23.79 1.18 -25.88
CA VAL A 564 22.48 1.26 -25.23
C VAL A 564 22.22 0.02 -24.37
N GLY A 565 22.64 -1.17 -24.84
CA GLY A 565 22.55 -2.40 -24.05
C GLY A 565 23.29 -2.32 -22.71
N VAL A 566 24.52 -1.81 -22.71
CA VAL A 566 25.29 -1.56 -21.48
C VAL A 566 24.60 -0.55 -20.58
N SER A 567 24.04 0.55 -21.13
CA SER A 567 23.30 1.55 -20.37
C SER A 567 22.05 0.96 -19.69
N LEU A 568 21.47 -0.11 -20.23
CA LEU A 568 20.30 -0.78 -19.62
C LEU A 568 20.66 -1.67 -18.45
N ILE A 569 21.91 -2.16 -18.32
CA ILE A 569 22.32 -3.04 -17.23
C ILE A 569 22.15 -2.36 -15.84
N PRO A 570 22.71 -1.18 -15.59
CA PRO A 570 22.55 -0.49 -14.32
C PRO A 570 21.09 -0.08 -14.03
N THR A 571 20.23 0.04 -15.05
CA THR A 571 18.81 0.39 -14.85
C THR A 571 18.05 -0.67 -14.05
N PHE A 572 18.54 -1.89 -13.98
CA PHE A 572 17.96 -2.92 -13.12
C PHE A 572 18.13 -2.60 -11.63
N ALA A 573 19.16 -1.86 -11.24
CA ALA A 573 19.29 -1.34 -9.88
C ALA A 573 18.32 -0.18 -9.65
N ALA A 574 18.42 0.85 -10.49
CA ALA A 574 17.59 2.05 -10.42
C ALA A 574 17.43 2.63 -11.84
N ARG A 575 16.20 2.91 -12.24
CA ARG A 575 15.85 3.27 -13.63
C ARG A 575 16.46 4.59 -14.10
N GLU A 576 16.57 5.54 -13.19
CA GLU A 576 17.18 6.86 -13.43
C GLU A 576 18.65 6.80 -13.78
N VAL A 577 19.35 5.72 -13.38
CA VAL A 577 20.77 5.50 -13.69
C VAL A 577 21.00 5.34 -15.19
N PHE A 578 19.96 5.05 -15.97
CA PHE A 578 20.05 5.01 -17.44
C PHE A 578 20.64 6.29 -18.03
N VAL A 579 20.17 7.46 -17.57
CA VAL A 579 20.61 8.76 -18.08
C VAL A 579 22.09 8.99 -17.78
N SER A 580 22.51 8.69 -16.55
CA SER A 580 23.92 8.83 -16.13
C SER A 580 24.84 7.83 -16.85
N SER A 581 24.37 6.59 -17.04
CA SER A 581 25.12 5.58 -17.79
C SER A 581 25.28 5.96 -19.27
N LEU A 582 24.22 6.54 -19.85
CA LEU A 582 24.26 7.01 -21.23
C LEU A 582 25.25 8.19 -21.36
N ALA A 583 25.23 9.14 -20.40
CA ALA A 583 26.19 10.23 -20.36
C ALA A 583 27.64 9.75 -20.33
N LEU A 584 27.93 8.77 -19.47
CA LEU A 584 29.26 8.18 -19.35
C LEU A 584 29.74 7.52 -20.65
N ILE A 585 28.87 6.71 -21.28
CA ILE A 585 29.23 5.98 -22.51
C ILE A 585 29.45 6.93 -23.69
N PHE A 586 28.68 8.01 -23.78
CA PHE A 586 28.80 9.03 -24.83
C PHE A 586 29.80 10.15 -24.50
N LYS A 587 30.60 10.02 -23.44
CA LYS A 587 31.68 10.94 -23.07
C LYS A 587 31.20 12.38 -22.85
N VAL A 588 30.02 12.54 -22.27
CA VAL A 588 29.39 13.83 -22.05
C VAL A 588 29.93 14.49 -20.80
N THR A 589 30.51 15.68 -20.94
CA THR A 589 30.99 16.53 -19.85
C THR A 589 30.03 17.69 -19.61
N GLY A 590 29.83 18.10 -18.35
CA GLY A 590 29.10 19.30 -17.99
C GLY A 590 28.39 19.22 -16.64
N ASP A 591 28.08 20.38 -16.07
CA ASP A 591 27.28 20.53 -14.86
C ASP A 591 25.88 19.93 -15.03
N LYS A 592 25.21 19.56 -13.93
CA LYS A 592 23.86 18.97 -13.93
C LYS A 592 22.85 19.75 -14.80
N SER A 593 22.99 21.08 -14.90
CA SER A 593 22.13 21.95 -15.72
C SER A 593 22.41 21.87 -17.23
N THR A 594 23.64 21.57 -17.63
CA THR A 594 24.08 21.48 -19.04
C THR A 594 24.16 20.04 -19.54
N LEU A 595 24.24 19.08 -18.60
CA LEU A 595 24.40 17.65 -18.89
C LEU A 595 23.32 17.13 -19.85
N GLN A 596 22.05 17.46 -19.62
CA GLN A 596 20.93 16.98 -20.44
C GLN A 596 21.00 17.50 -21.89
N THR A 597 21.36 18.76 -22.07
CA THR A 597 21.53 19.36 -23.42
C THR A 597 22.73 18.77 -24.15
N SER A 598 23.80 18.49 -23.42
CA SER A 598 25.02 17.88 -23.96
C SER A 598 24.77 16.40 -24.35
N ILE A 599 24.05 15.63 -23.52
CA ILE A 599 23.64 14.25 -23.88
C ILE A 599 22.80 14.25 -25.15
N ILE A 600 21.83 15.15 -25.30
CA ILE A 600 20.97 15.24 -26.49
C ILE A 600 21.80 15.55 -27.73
N ARG A 601 22.81 16.42 -27.61
CA ARG A 601 23.72 16.73 -28.73
C ARG A 601 24.48 15.49 -29.18
N GLU A 602 25.11 14.78 -28.26
CA GLU A 602 25.84 13.53 -28.56
C GLU A 602 24.92 12.42 -29.09
N MET A 603 23.71 12.27 -28.53
CA MET A 603 22.71 11.33 -29.07
C MET A 603 22.34 11.64 -30.52
N ARG A 604 22.24 12.92 -30.92
CA ARG A 604 21.93 13.31 -32.31
C ARG A 604 23.06 13.02 -33.29
N GLN A 605 24.30 13.00 -32.81
CA GLN A 605 25.49 12.72 -33.61
C GLN A 605 25.87 11.25 -33.62
N ALA A 606 25.44 10.49 -32.63
CA ALA A 606 25.80 9.08 -32.47
C ALA A 606 25.39 8.22 -33.68
N THR A 607 26.35 7.46 -34.22
CA THR A 607 26.16 6.51 -35.32
C THR A 607 26.44 5.09 -34.85
N ILE A 608 25.78 4.13 -35.46
CA ILE A 608 26.04 2.70 -35.24
C ILE A 608 27.39 2.35 -35.89
N ALA A 609 28.27 1.75 -35.10
CA ALA A 609 29.60 1.37 -35.51
C ALA A 609 29.54 0.46 -36.80
N GLY A 610 30.31 0.82 -37.80
CA GLY A 610 30.42 0.06 -39.07
C GLY A 610 29.31 0.28 -40.12
N THR A 611 28.22 1.03 -39.76
CA THR A 611 27.10 1.21 -40.72
C THR A 611 26.88 2.66 -41.12
N GLY A 612 27.44 3.64 -40.40
CA GLY A 612 27.23 5.07 -40.61
C GLY A 612 25.77 5.56 -40.37
N LYS A 613 24.85 4.67 -40.02
CA LYS A 613 23.45 5.03 -39.73
C LYS A 613 23.35 5.67 -38.35
N LYS A 614 22.44 6.65 -38.17
CA LYS A 614 22.18 7.26 -36.84
C LYS A 614 21.65 6.21 -35.87
N LEU A 615 22.21 6.22 -34.67
CA LEU A 615 21.80 5.32 -33.56
C LEU A 615 20.45 5.74 -32.99
N PHE A 616 20.31 7.02 -32.66
CA PHE A 616 19.06 7.56 -32.12
C PHE A 616 18.30 8.27 -33.26
N THR A 617 17.19 7.67 -33.63
CA THR A 617 16.22 8.20 -34.60
C THR A 617 14.87 8.37 -33.90
N THR A 618 13.93 9.09 -34.53
CA THR A 618 12.57 9.23 -33.96
C THR A 618 11.94 7.87 -33.67
N ALA A 619 12.09 6.91 -34.60
CA ALA A 619 11.57 5.57 -34.41
C ALA A 619 12.22 4.83 -33.22
N THR A 620 13.55 4.89 -33.08
CA THR A 620 14.26 4.22 -31.99
C THR A 620 13.94 4.83 -30.61
N ILE A 621 13.76 6.15 -30.54
CA ILE A 621 13.38 6.84 -29.31
C ILE A 621 11.95 6.47 -28.88
N ILE A 622 11.00 6.44 -29.82
CA ILE A 622 9.64 5.97 -29.53
C ILE A 622 9.65 4.51 -29.06
N GLY A 623 10.47 3.67 -29.70
CA GLY A 623 10.66 2.29 -29.28
C GLY A 623 11.21 2.18 -27.85
N LEU A 624 12.21 2.99 -27.50
CA LEU A 624 12.75 3.03 -26.14
C LEU A 624 11.70 3.52 -25.13
N ILE A 625 10.90 4.53 -25.45
CA ILE A 625 9.79 4.98 -24.57
C ILE A 625 8.83 3.81 -24.30
N ILE A 626 8.42 3.08 -25.34
CA ILE A 626 7.53 1.92 -25.20
C ILE A 626 8.19 0.82 -24.37
N TYR A 627 9.47 0.54 -24.62
CA TYR A 627 10.23 -0.42 -23.82
C TYR A 627 10.22 -0.05 -22.33
N PHE A 628 10.51 1.21 -22.00
CA PHE A 628 10.50 1.69 -20.62
C PHE A 628 9.11 1.71 -19.97
N ILE A 629 8.01 1.81 -20.74
CA ILE A 629 6.64 1.72 -20.24
C ILE A 629 6.35 0.30 -19.71
N PHE A 630 6.74 -0.73 -20.45
CA PHE A 630 6.35 -2.11 -20.12
C PHE A 630 7.42 -2.87 -19.34
N SER A 631 8.71 -2.69 -19.66
CA SER A 631 9.77 -3.51 -19.08
C SER A 631 9.91 -3.33 -17.56
N LEU A 632 10.17 -4.46 -16.89
CA LEU A 632 10.38 -4.48 -15.44
C LEU A 632 11.88 -4.31 -15.14
N GLN A 633 12.29 -3.07 -14.95
CA GLN A 633 13.68 -2.69 -14.74
C GLN A 633 13.92 -2.23 -13.29
N CYS A 634 13.47 -3.01 -12.30
CA CYS A 634 13.71 -2.71 -10.89
C CYS A 634 13.73 -4.00 -10.09
N ILE A 635 14.93 -4.47 -9.74
CA ILE A 635 15.10 -5.72 -8.97
C ILE A 635 14.49 -5.60 -7.57
N SER A 636 14.52 -4.42 -6.98
CA SER A 636 13.87 -4.17 -5.69
C SER A 636 12.36 -4.44 -5.72
N THR A 637 11.70 -4.14 -6.85
CA THR A 637 10.28 -4.47 -7.07
C THR A 637 10.07 -5.99 -7.09
N LEU A 638 10.97 -6.75 -7.74
CA LEU A 638 10.91 -8.21 -7.75
C LEU A 638 11.09 -8.80 -6.34
N ALA A 639 12.06 -8.27 -5.59
CA ALA A 639 12.33 -8.73 -4.22
C ALA A 639 11.13 -8.52 -3.28
N ILE A 640 10.47 -7.35 -3.36
CA ILE A 640 9.26 -7.08 -2.58
C ILE A 640 8.09 -7.92 -3.07
N SER A 641 7.90 -8.07 -4.39
CA SER A 641 6.86 -8.92 -4.97
C SER A 641 7.00 -10.37 -4.48
N ARG A 642 8.23 -10.93 -4.47
CA ARG A 642 8.51 -12.26 -3.87
C ARG A 642 8.08 -12.33 -2.42
N LYS A 643 8.43 -11.31 -1.62
CA LYS A 643 8.15 -11.29 -0.19
C LYS A 643 6.65 -11.24 0.10
N GLU A 644 5.89 -10.45 -0.67
CA GLU A 644 4.46 -10.28 -0.47
C GLU A 644 3.63 -11.44 -1.06
N THR A 645 4.17 -12.13 -2.08
CA THR A 645 3.50 -13.31 -2.68
C THR A 645 3.95 -14.63 -2.07
N GLY A 646 5.04 -14.64 -1.30
CA GLY A 646 5.63 -15.86 -0.72
C GLY A 646 6.27 -16.83 -1.74
N SER A 647 6.34 -16.46 -3.03
CA SER A 647 6.84 -17.33 -4.11
C SER A 647 7.61 -16.55 -5.17
N TRP A 648 8.58 -17.21 -5.83
CA TRP A 648 9.26 -16.64 -7.00
C TRP A 648 8.45 -16.68 -8.30
N ARG A 649 7.34 -17.46 -8.35
CA ARG A 649 6.55 -17.64 -9.58
C ARG A 649 6.04 -16.32 -10.14
N ILE A 650 5.38 -15.50 -9.33
CA ILE A 650 4.80 -14.22 -9.78
C ILE A 650 5.89 -13.22 -10.18
N PRO A 651 6.94 -12.94 -9.38
CA PRO A 651 8.03 -12.04 -9.79
C PRO A 651 8.72 -12.46 -11.09
N LEU A 652 8.99 -13.75 -11.28
CA LEU A 652 9.62 -14.23 -12.51
C LEU A 652 8.68 -14.08 -13.73
N ILE A 653 7.40 -14.39 -13.58
CA ILE A 653 6.41 -14.15 -14.64
C ILE A 653 6.34 -12.66 -14.97
N GLN A 654 6.31 -11.78 -13.95
CA GLN A 654 6.35 -10.32 -14.17
C GLN A 654 7.59 -9.91 -14.97
N LEU A 655 8.77 -10.40 -14.59
CA LEU A 655 10.03 -10.07 -15.27
C LEU A 655 9.98 -10.48 -16.74
N PHE A 656 9.67 -11.75 -17.01
CA PHE A 656 9.68 -12.29 -18.36
C PHE A 656 8.58 -11.69 -19.24
N VAL A 657 7.33 -11.67 -18.75
CA VAL A 657 6.18 -11.20 -19.52
C VAL A 657 6.30 -9.72 -19.85
N PHE A 658 6.66 -8.89 -18.86
CA PHE A 658 6.73 -7.45 -19.08
C PHE A 658 7.94 -7.04 -19.90
N THR A 659 9.08 -7.69 -19.73
CA THR A 659 10.27 -7.41 -20.54
C THR A 659 10.05 -7.89 -21.99
N ALA A 660 9.46 -9.08 -22.19
CA ALA A 660 9.13 -9.59 -23.51
C ALA A 660 8.07 -8.72 -24.20
N ALA A 661 7.01 -8.33 -23.49
CA ALA A 661 5.99 -7.42 -24.02
C ALA A 661 6.59 -6.07 -24.40
N GLY A 662 7.43 -5.50 -23.53
CA GLY A 662 8.16 -4.26 -23.81
C GLY A 662 9.01 -4.36 -25.07
N TYR A 663 9.75 -5.45 -25.23
CA TYR A 663 10.58 -5.70 -26.41
C TYR A 663 9.74 -5.88 -27.69
N ILE A 664 8.72 -6.74 -27.65
CA ILE A 664 7.87 -7.02 -28.81
C ILE A 664 7.14 -5.76 -29.29
N LEU A 665 6.54 -5.01 -28.36
CA LEU A 665 5.82 -3.77 -28.69
C LEU A 665 6.78 -2.70 -29.23
N SER A 666 7.98 -2.60 -28.65
CA SER A 666 9.03 -1.71 -29.15
C SER A 666 9.48 -2.11 -30.55
N PHE A 667 9.69 -3.40 -30.80
CA PHE A 667 10.05 -3.94 -32.10
C PHE A 667 8.99 -3.62 -33.18
N VAL A 668 7.72 -3.86 -32.85
CA VAL A 668 6.60 -3.55 -33.76
C VAL A 668 6.52 -2.05 -34.05
N ALA A 669 6.66 -1.21 -33.00
CA ALA A 669 6.61 0.24 -33.15
C ALA A 669 7.77 0.78 -34.01
N VAL A 670 9.01 0.35 -33.74
CA VAL A 670 10.20 0.81 -34.46
C VAL A 670 10.12 0.42 -35.93
N ASN A 671 9.84 -0.85 -36.23
CA ASN A 671 9.79 -1.33 -37.61
C ASN A 671 8.53 -0.81 -38.34
N GLY A 672 7.40 -0.68 -37.64
CA GLY A 672 6.19 -0.06 -38.21
C GLY A 672 6.41 1.41 -38.61
N LEU A 673 7.08 2.21 -37.76
CA LEU A 673 7.41 3.60 -38.07
C LEU A 673 8.37 3.71 -39.24
N ARG A 674 9.36 2.81 -39.31
CA ARG A 674 10.30 2.75 -40.46
C ARG A 674 9.61 2.40 -41.77
N LEU A 675 8.63 1.50 -41.77
CA LEU A 675 7.83 1.15 -42.94
C LEU A 675 7.00 2.34 -43.47
N ILE A 676 6.57 3.23 -42.58
CA ILE A 676 5.82 4.46 -42.92
C ILE A 676 6.77 5.60 -43.36
N GLY A 677 8.10 5.36 -43.32
CA GLY A 677 9.11 6.36 -43.71
C GLY A 677 9.55 7.31 -42.59
N ILE A 678 9.13 7.05 -41.33
CA ILE A 678 9.59 7.80 -40.16
C ILE A 678 10.84 7.10 -39.60
N ASN A 679 11.98 7.69 -39.84
CA ASN A 679 13.27 7.22 -39.34
C ASN A 679 13.71 7.97 -38.10
#